data_6b391c2bf86f86dcce75c19745d92c09
#
_entry.id   6b391c2bf86f86dcce75c19745d92c09
#
_cell.length_a   1.000
_cell.length_b   1.000
_cell.length_c   1.000
_cell.angle_alpha   90.00
_cell.angle_beta   90.00
_cell.angle_gamma   90.00
#
_symmetry.space_group_name_H-M   'P 1'
#
loop_
_entity.id
_entity.type
_entity.pdbx_description
1 polymer ?
#
loop_
_entity_poly.entity_id
_entity_poly.type
_entity_poly.pdbx_seq_one_letter_code
_entity_poly.pdbx_strand_id
1 'polypeptide(L)'
;MKKIVSKIMAISLTAMISFSVVPNMSVSAESTQNYAEALQKSLYFYECQQAGPLPEWNRVEWRANSTMDDYVLGGWYDAGDHVKFNLPMGYSASMLAWGLYQYGDGIEKIGQWETYQNNLEFVLDYFVNCDKSDEVVYQVGNGQEDHTWWGPVELLAYGMKEDGSYVRPYYIIDDTGYTAVLSEMASALASGAVALKGKSDKVDTYIEHAKHFFELADAQKSDDGYNSSDASGFYRSRSFYDDLFYSANWLYMATGDTFYLDKAKSYILNLGKELGSDELKYSWGQCWDDVMQGGMLLYAINTQDSTYISRVKKHLDYWCDSVTKLDGGLRWLDSWGCLRYAQTAGFISAVACDTILKDDSNKSKYVDFYETQINYALGDNPDNRSYVVGYGENSPKNPHHRTAHSSYKNDLEYPETNAHILYGALVGGPTQTGEYEDSRGNYINNEVATDYNAGFTALLCKMVDAYGGTIDTSFPEPEEVSPEFYVEAMIKQNSSSGVSLSLKFTNRSTTPARIEDNMSYRYYFDVSEVVDAGFKPSDIVVRVDRDQATMYDGVTPAQVSEITQYKDNIYYIEITYPDGRVAMPVSEGRNQCETMLALVFPNYQTGWDASNDYSNQDLLDYTPSGDSTKGVVTDKITVYQNGKLIFGTEPDGTTPDVDNPIVTTGDLNSDGKVNYLDLLLLKKHILGVSKVSTKVADLNGDSLVNINDVLNLKDLILNN
;
A
#
# COMPACT_ATOMS: atom_id res chain seq x y z
N MET A 1 -80.43 33.49 -30.23
CA MET A 1 -80.27 34.36 -31.40
C MET A 1 -78.96 34.02 -32.11
N LYS A 2 -79.10 33.73 -33.40
CA LYS A 2 -78.16 33.79 -34.50
C LYS A 2 -76.82 33.05 -34.29
N LYS A 3 -76.66 31.88 -34.90
CA LYS A 3 -76.20 31.57 -36.28
C LYS A 3 -74.86 32.25 -36.60
N ILE A 4 -73.80 31.41 -36.87
CA ILE A 4 -73.42 31.21 -38.30
C ILE A 4 -72.51 29.96 -38.34
N VAL A 5 -72.87 29.10 -39.28
CA VAL A 5 -72.26 27.96 -39.88
C VAL A 5 -71.10 28.45 -40.79
N SER A 6 -69.93 27.76 -40.89
CA SER A 6 -69.34 27.51 -42.22
C SER A 6 -68.12 26.62 -42.20
N LYS A 7 -68.28 25.55 -42.82
CA LYS A 7 -67.46 24.85 -43.85
C LYS A 7 -66.22 24.10 -43.46
N ILE A 8 -66.40 22.80 -43.59
CA ILE A 8 -65.47 21.74 -43.83
C ILE A 8 -64.76 21.99 -45.17
N MET A 9 -63.41 21.84 -45.13
CA MET A 9 -62.63 21.49 -46.31
C MET A 9 -61.63 20.40 -45.94
N ALA A 10 -61.94 19.18 -46.45
CA ALA A 10 -61.05 18.03 -46.34
C ALA A 10 -59.85 18.25 -47.28
N ILE A 11 -58.63 18.14 -46.76
CA ILE A 11 -57.43 17.93 -47.49
C ILE A 11 -56.84 16.59 -47.01
N SER A 12 -56.91 15.59 -47.86
CA SER A 12 -56.26 14.32 -47.74
C SER A 12 -54.75 14.55 -47.91
N LEU A 13 -53.98 14.45 -46.84
CA LEU A 13 -52.53 14.38 -46.93
C LEU A 13 -52.08 12.98 -46.56
N THR A 14 -51.68 12.18 -47.57
CA THR A 14 -51.09 10.91 -47.43
C THR A 14 -49.69 11.06 -46.82
N ALA A 15 -49.54 10.84 -45.53
CA ALA A 15 -48.25 10.80 -44.86
C ALA A 15 -47.65 9.39 -45.08
N MET A 16 -46.60 9.28 -45.89
CA MET A 16 -45.69 8.14 -45.90
C MET A 16 -45.00 8.06 -44.53
N ILE A 17 -45.36 7.07 -43.73
CA ILE A 17 -44.62 6.72 -42.53
C ILE A 17 -43.35 6.00 -42.97
N SER A 18 -42.24 6.74 -43.02
CA SER A 18 -40.91 6.16 -43.04
C SER A 18 -40.64 5.54 -41.69
N PHE A 19 -40.66 4.22 -41.60
CA PHE A 19 -40.08 3.49 -40.50
C PHE A 19 -38.55 3.72 -40.51
N SER A 20 -38.08 4.72 -39.80
CA SER A 20 -36.70 4.78 -39.36
C SER A 20 -36.52 3.67 -38.33
N VAL A 21 -35.77 2.64 -38.70
CA VAL A 21 -35.22 1.67 -37.75
C VAL A 21 -34.31 2.48 -36.83
N VAL A 22 -34.81 2.86 -35.66
CA VAL A 22 -33.97 3.32 -34.55
C VAL A 22 -33.23 2.06 -34.10
N PRO A 23 -31.89 2.02 -34.12
CA PRO A 23 -31.19 0.91 -33.49
C PRO A 23 -31.64 0.89 -32.04
N ASN A 24 -32.04 -0.29 -31.55
CA ASN A 24 -32.23 -0.52 -30.12
C ASN A 24 -30.90 -0.20 -29.42
N MET A 25 -30.77 1.01 -28.94
CA MET A 25 -29.87 1.28 -27.82
C MET A 25 -30.50 0.51 -26.64
N SER A 26 -29.91 -0.60 -26.29
CA SER A 26 -30.16 -1.21 -25.00
C SER A 26 -29.82 -0.15 -23.95
N VAL A 27 -30.85 0.41 -23.33
CA VAL A 27 -30.68 1.17 -22.10
C VAL A 27 -30.14 0.15 -21.11
N SER A 28 -28.84 0.15 -20.88
CA SER A 28 -28.23 -0.48 -19.71
C SER A 28 -28.99 0.05 -18.49
N ALA A 29 -29.50 -0.83 -17.64
CA ALA A 29 -29.99 -0.43 -16.35
C ALA A 29 -28.85 0.35 -15.67
N GLU A 30 -29.12 1.57 -15.19
CA GLU A 30 -28.14 2.32 -14.39
C GLU A 30 -27.76 1.44 -13.20
N SER A 31 -26.50 1.04 -13.14
CA SER A 31 -25.95 0.36 -11.96
C SER A 31 -25.97 1.32 -10.79
N THR A 32 -26.31 0.82 -9.61
CA THR A 32 -26.24 1.59 -8.37
C THR A 32 -24.80 1.81 -7.88
N GLN A 33 -23.82 1.06 -8.43
CA GLN A 33 -22.41 1.09 -8.04
C GLN A 33 -21.55 1.83 -9.06
N ASN A 34 -20.56 2.61 -8.59
CA ASN A 34 -19.55 3.25 -9.42
C ASN A 34 -18.32 2.34 -9.59
N TYR A 35 -18.38 1.42 -10.54
CA TYR A 35 -17.30 0.44 -10.75
C TYR A 35 -15.97 1.08 -11.17
N ALA A 36 -15.99 2.23 -11.85
CA ALA A 36 -14.77 2.93 -12.24
C ALA A 36 -14.02 3.48 -11.03
N GLU A 37 -14.71 4.03 -10.04
CA GLU A 37 -14.12 4.48 -8.78
C GLU A 37 -13.59 3.28 -7.96
N ALA A 38 -14.37 2.18 -7.91
CA ALA A 38 -13.93 0.97 -7.21
C ALA A 38 -12.65 0.39 -7.85
N LEU A 39 -12.55 0.39 -9.19
CA LEU A 39 -11.34 -0.04 -9.91
C LEU A 39 -10.17 0.91 -9.63
N GLN A 40 -10.39 2.22 -9.70
CA GLN A 40 -9.37 3.24 -9.38
C GLN A 40 -8.78 3.03 -7.99
N LYS A 41 -9.63 2.78 -6.99
CA LYS A 41 -9.20 2.51 -5.61
C LYS A 41 -8.52 1.15 -5.49
N SER A 42 -9.02 0.11 -6.17
CA SER A 42 -8.37 -1.21 -6.17
C SER A 42 -6.95 -1.18 -6.76
N LEU A 43 -6.70 -0.35 -7.77
CA LEU A 43 -5.34 -0.12 -8.29
C LEU A 43 -4.44 0.59 -7.28
N TYR A 44 -4.98 1.54 -6.54
CA TYR A 44 -4.25 2.23 -5.47
C TYR A 44 -3.80 1.27 -4.35
N PHE A 45 -4.59 0.25 -4.02
CA PHE A 45 -4.16 -0.79 -3.08
C PHE A 45 -2.83 -1.45 -3.52
N TYR A 46 -2.68 -1.78 -4.81
CA TYR A 46 -1.42 -2.33 -5.31
C TYR A 46 -0.26 -1.34 -5.24
N GLU A 47 -0.52 -0.04 -5.37
CA GLU A 47 0.49 1.00 -5.14
C GLU A 47 0.92 1.04 -3.66
N CYS A 48 0.00 0.81 -2.72
CA CYS A 48 0.33 0.70 -1.29
C CYS A 48 1.21 -0.51 -0.98
N GLN A 49 1.13 -1.59 -1.77
CA GLN A 49 1.90 -2.82 -1.58
C GLN A 49 3.29 -2.78 -2.25
N GLN A 50 3.64 -1.74 -3.00
CA GLN A 50 4.92 -1.67 -3.68
C GLN A 50 6.10 -1.68 -2.71
N ALA A 51 7.13 -2.48 -3.04
CA ALA A 51 8.37 -2.66 -2.28
C ALA A 51 9.57 -2.05 -3.04
N GLY A 52 10.62 -1.70 -2.30
CA GLY A 52 11.83 -1.12 -2.88
C GLY A 52 11.68 0.37 -3.20
N PRO A 53 12.34 0.85 -4.28
CA PRO A 53 12.20 2.22 -4.73
C PRO A 53 10.81 2.45 -5.34
N LEU A 54 10.05 3.37 -4.79
CA LEU A 54 8.74 3.73 -5.32
C LEU A 54 8.90 4.56 -6.59
N PRO A 55 8.14 4.25 -7.66
CA PRO A 55 8.15 5.05 -8.88
C PRO A 55 7.45 6.39 -8.67
N GLU A 56 7.81 7.40 -9.46
CA GLU A 56 7.22 8.75 -9.38
C GLU A 56 5.69 8.78 -9.60
N TRP A 57 5.13 7.77 -10.28
CA TRP A 57 3.71 7.67 -10.50
C TRP A 57 2.95 7.02 -9.32
N ASN A 58 3.64 6.50 -8.29
CA ASN A 58 3.00 6.03 -7.06
C ASN A 58 2.35 7.22 -6.36
N ARG A 59 1.05 7.11 -6.06
CA ARG A 59 0.22 8.17 -5.51
C ARG A 59 0.10 8.15 -3.99
N VAL A 60 0.77 7.21 -3.32
CA VAL A 60 0.60 6.95 -1.88
C VAL A 60 1.55 7.84 -1.08
N GLU A 61 1.06 8.99 -0.62
CA GLU A 61 1.87 10.00 0.07
C GLU A 61 2.44 9.53 1.42
N TRP A 62 1.79 8.56 2.07
CA TRP A 62 2.26 7.98 3.34
C TRP A 62 3.25 6.82 3.18
N ARG A 63 3.61 6.46 1.94
CA ARG A 63 4.65 5.49 1.63
C ARG A 63 5.94 6.21 1.20
N ALA A 64 7.07 5.55 1.45
CA ALA A 64 8.39 5.94 0.94
C ALA A 64 9.13 4.72 0.40
N ASN A 65 10.33 4.93 -0.14
CA ASN A 65 11.24 3.84 -0.47
C ASN A 65 11.47 2.97 0.75
N SER A 66 11.38 1.66 0.58
CA SER A 66 11.44 0.70 1.68
C SER A 66 12.23 -0.53 1.27
N THR A 67 12.80 -1.26 2.24
CA THR A 67 13.56 -2.49 2.00
C THR A 67 14.59 -2.37 0.84
N MET A 68 15.31 -1.24 0.82
CA MET A 68 16.25 -0.89 -0.25
C MET A 68 17.48 -1.81 -0.33
N ASP A 69 17.74 -2.60 0.71
CA ASP A 69 18.83 -3.59 0.79
C ASP A 69 18.38 -4.99 0.36
N ASP A 70 17.15 -5.15 -0.13
CA ASP A 70 16.67 -6.43 -0.66
C ASP A 70 17.52 -6.90 -1.83
N TYR A 71 17.79 -8.20 -1.89
CA TYR A 71 18.53 -8.81 -2.99
C TYR A 71 17.83 -8.65 -4.35
N VAL A 72 16.48 -8.63 -4.36
CA VAL A 72 15.66 -8.29 -5.52
C VAL A 72 14.74 -7.15 -5.15
N LEU A 73 14.99 -5.97 -5.71
CA LEU A 73 14.16 -4.77 -5.53
C LEU A 73 12.85 -4.85 -6.33
N GLY A 74 11.83 -4.16 -5.87
CA GLY A 74 10.51 -4.13 -6.50
C GLY A 74 9.60 -5.26 -6.00
N GLY A 75 8.52 -5.52 -6.73
CA GLY A 75 7.48 -6.47 -6.32
C GLY A 75 6.51 -5.90 -5.29
N TRP A 76 5.59 -6.72 -4.84
CA TRP A 76 4.61 -6.35 -3.83
C TRP A 76 4.87 -7.04 -2.51
N TYR A 77 4.61 -6.36 -1.39
CA TYR A 77 4.36 -7.02 -0.13
C TYR A 77 3.07 -7.82 -0.24
N ASP A 78 3.02 -8.96 0.43
CA ASP A 78 1.98 -9.96 0.22
C ASP A 78 0.59 -9.51 0.69
N ALA A 79 0.46 -9.22 1.96
CA ALA A 79 -0.80 -8.98 2.64
C ALA A 79 -0.68 -7.78 3.61
N GLY A 80 -1.04 -7.98 4.87
CA GLY A 80 -0.76 -7.02 5.93
C GLY A 80 0.67 -7.05 6.45
N ASP A 81 1.49 -8.00 6.01
CA ASP A 81 2.90 -8.18 6.30
C ASP A 81 3.81 -7.57 5.21
N HIS A 82 5.13 -7.81 5.32
CA HIS A 82 6.10 -7.22 4.39
C HIS A 82 6.92 -8.29 3.63
N VAL A 83 6.52 -9.55 3.68
CA VAL A 83 7.17 -10.61 2.89
C VAL A 83 6.79 -10.51 1.42
N LYS A 84 7.70 -10.88 0.53
CA LYS A 84 7.42 -11.06 -0.90
C LYS A 84 7.36 -12.56 -1.20
N PHE A 85 6.15 -13.13 -1.21
CA PHE A 85 5.88 -14.52 -1.55
C PHE A 85 5.51 -14.62 -3.03
N ASN A 86 6.38 -15.18 -3.86
CA ASN A 86 6.19 -15.20 -5.31
C ASN A 86 5.06 -16.11 -5.79
N LEU A 87 4.65 -17.11 -5.01
CA LEU A 87 3.52 -17.98 -5.38
C LEU A 87 2.19 -17.17 -5.44
N PRO A 88 1.69 -16.56 -4.36
CA PRO A 88 0.47 -15.75 -4.42
C PRO A 88 0.65 -14.46 -5.23
N MET A 89 1.84 -13.89 -5.30
CA MET A 89 2.13 -12.71 -6.12
C MET A 89 2.02 -13.02 -7.62
N GLY A 90 2.51 -14.20 -8.05
CA GLY A 90 2.40 -14.67 -9.44
C GLY A 90 0.94 -14.88 -9.86
N TYR A 91 0.17 -15.54 -9.01
CA TYR A 91 -1.27 -15.67 -9.16
C TYR A 91 -1.94 -14.30 -9.29
N SER A 92 -1.65 -13.37 -8.39
CA SER A 92 -2.25 -12.03 -8.38
C SER A 92 -1.95 -11.27 -9.67
N ALA A 93 -0.70 -11.26 -10.10
CA ALA A 93 -0.27 -10.61 -11.33
C ALA A 93 -0.95 -11.21 -12.56
N SER A 94 -1.08 -12.56 -12.62
CA SER A 94 -1.74 -13.25 -13.73
C SER A 94 -3.23 -12.90 -13.83
N MET A 95 -3.92 -12.75 -12.69
CA MET A 95 -5.33 -12.34 -12.65
C MET A 95 -5.52 -10.88 -13.09
N LEU A 96 -4.65 -9.96 -12.64
CA LEU A 96 -4.65 -8.58 -13.13
C LEU A 96 -4.42 -8.52 -14.64
N ALA A 97 -3.41 -9.25 -15.12
CA ALA A 97 -3.13 -9.35 -16.55
C ALA A 97 -4.33 -9.88 -17.34
N TRP A 98 -5.03 -10.90 -16.81
CA TRP A 98 -6.22 -11.44 -17.46
C TRP A 98 -7.36 -10.41 -17.51
N GLY A 99 -7.61 -9.68 -16.42
CA GLY A 99 -8.59 -8.59 -16.38
C GLY A 99 -8.31 -7.53 -17.45
N LEU A 100 -7.04 -7.09 -17.54
CA LEU A 100 -6.59 -6.11 -18.54
C LEU A 100 -6.70 -6.64 -19.96
N TYR A 101 -6.28 -7.88 -20.22
CA TYR A 101 -6.39 -8.52 -21.54
C TYR A 101 -7.84 -8.61 -22.00
N GLN A 102 -8.74 -9.03 -21.13
CA GLN A 102 -10.13 -9.31 -21.49
C GLN A 102 -10.98 -8.05 -21.64
N TYR A 103 -10.72 -7.01 -20.84
CA TYR A 103 -11.59 -5.84 -20.67
C TYR A 103 -10.86 -4.50 -20.81
N GLY A 104 -9.68 -4.50 -21.44
CA GLY A 104 -8.83 -3.31 -21.56
C GLY A 104 -9.49 -2.11 -22.24
N ASP A 105 -10.40 -2.36 -23.19
CA ASP A 105 -11.15 -1.27 -23.88
C ASP A 105 -12.02 -0.47 -22.88
N GLY A 106 -12.62 -1.13 -21.90
CA GLY A 106 -13.37 -0.47 -20.83
C GLY A 106 -12.48 0.37 -19.92
N ILE A 107 -11.32 -0.18 -19.58
CA ILE A 107 -10.32 0.48 -18.74
C ILE A 107 -9.74 1.71 -19.44
N GLU A 108 -9.47 1.64 -20.75
CA GLU A 108 -9.00 2.79 -21.55
C GLU A 108 -10.06 3.90 -21.60
N LYS A 109 -11.34 3.55 -21.77
CA LYS A 109 -12.46 4.52 -21.83
C LYS A 109 -12.62 5.33 -20.55
N ILE A 110 -12.34 4.76 -19.38
CA ILE A 110 -12.40 5.48 -18.10
C ILE A 110 -11.06 6.16 -17.74
N GLY A 111 -10.05 6.11 -18.62
CA GLY A 111 -8.77 6.78 -18.42
C GLY A 111 -7.84 6.10 -17.41
N GLN A 112 -8.02 4.81 -17.10
CA GLN A 112 -7.20 4.08 -16.13
C GLN A 112 -6.18 3.12 -16.76
N TRP A 113 -6.00 3.15 -18.08
CA TRP A 113 -5.07 2.25 -18.77
C TRP A 113 -3.63 2.41 -18.26
N GLU A 114 -3.11 3.64 -18.22
CA GLU A 114 -1.72 3.92 -17.79
C GLU A 114 -1.49 3.48 -16.34
N THR A 115 -2.40 3.81 -15.42
CA THR A 115 -2.32 3.39 -14.02
C THR A 115 -2.31 1.86 -13.90
N TYR A 116 -3.14 1.17 -14.67
CA TYR A 116 -3.20 -0.28 -14.66
C TYR A 116 -1.91 -0.90 -15.22
N GLN A 117 -1.46 -0.42 -16.38
CA GLN A 117 -0.23 -0.87 -17.02
C GLN A 117 0.97 -0.68 -16.10
N ASN A 118 1.11 0.48 -15.48
CA ASN A 118 2.20 0.80 -14.56
C ASN A 118 2.25 -0.18 -13.38
N ASN A 119 1.10 -0.45 -12.74
CA ASN A 119 1.02 -1.43 -11.65
C ASN A 119 1.38 -2.84 -12.10
N LEU A 120 0.90 -3.25 -13.28
CA LEU A 120 1.21 -4.58 -13.81
C LEU A 120 2.70 -4.70 -14.19
N GLU A 121 3.26 -3.74 -14.93
CA GLU A 121 4.67 -3.77 -15.30
C GLU A 121 5.60 -3.74 -14.08
N PHE A 122 5.23 -3.06 -13.00
CA PHE A 122 6.03 -3.02 -11.77
C PHE A 122 6.28 -4.42 -11.19
N VAL A 123 5.26 -5.25 -11.13
CA VAL A 123 5.41 -6.62 -10.60
C VAL A 123 6.02 -7.57 -11.62
N LEU A 124 5.76 -7.40 -12.91
CA LEU A 124 6.37 -8.21 -13.95
C LEU A 124 7.88 -7.98 -14.03
N ASP A 125 8.32 -6.73 -13.92
CA ASP A 125 9.74 -6.37 -13.85
C ASP A 125 10.44 -7.00 -12.63
N TYR A 126 9.74 -7.10 -11.49
CA TYR A 126 10.25 -7.80 -10.33
C TYR A 126 10.47 -9.30 -10.63
N PHE A 127 9.54 -9.98 -11.29
CA PHE A 127 9.74 -11.39 -11.68
C PHE A 127 10.89 -11.57 -12.65
N VAL A 128 11.06 -10.67 -13.62
CA VAL A 128 12.25 -10.67 -14.49
C VAL A 128 13.52 -10.52 -13.66
N ASN A 129 13.52 -9.64 -12.65
CA ASN A 129 14.66 -9.45 -11.75
C ASN A 129 14.90 -10.61 -10.78
N CYS A 130 13.89 -11.47 -10.52
CA CYS A 130 14.07 -12.71 -9.76
C CYS A 130 14.86 -13.77 -10.53
N ASP A 131 14.88 -13.70 -11.88
CA ASP A 131 15.61 -14.60 -12.76
C ASP A 131 17.03 -14.09 -12.96
N LYS A 132 17.95 -14.54 -12.10
CA LYS A 132 19.36 -14.22 -12.19
C LYS A 132 20.07 -15.24 -13.12
N SER A 133 21.30 -14.92 -13.53
CA SER A 133 22.07 -15.78 -14.45
C SER A 133 22.25 -17.22 -13.96
N ASP A 134 22.36 -17.42 -12.65
CA ASP A 134 22.73 -18.70 -12.03
C ASP A 134 21.71 -19.18 -10.97
N GLU A 135 20.67 -18.39 -10.68
CA GLU A 135 19.70 -18.69 -9.63
C GLU A 135 18.36 -18.00 -9.89
N VAL A 136 17.27 -18.55 -9.37
CA VAL A 136 15.94 -17.94 -9.36
C VAL A 136 15.50 -17.71 -7.93
N VAL A 137 15.10 -16.47 -7.62
CA VAL A 137 14.58 -16.10 -6.30
C VAL A 137 13.07 -16.32 -6.26
N TYR A 138 12.56 -17.03 -5.26
CA TYR A 138 11.12 -17.29 -5.11
C TYR A 138 10.49 -16.62 -3.88
N GLN A 139 11.31 -16.07 -2.97
CA GLN A 139 10.84 -15.35 -1.78
C GLN A 139 11.90 -14.35 -1.31
N VAL A 140 11.46 -13.18 -0.82
CA VAL A 140 12.30 -12.20 -0.12
C VAL A 140 11.63 -11.82 1.20
N GLY A 141 12.40 -11.86 2.29
CA GLY A 141 11.93 -11.79 3.67
C GLY A 141 11.61 -13.18 4.24
N ASN A 142 11.81 -13.35 5.55
CA ASN A 142 11.43 -14.55 6.28
C ASN A 142 10.06 -14.32 6.95
N GLY A 143 9.10 -15.21 6.72
CA GLY A 143 7.74 -15.03 7.22
C GLY A 143 7.66 -15.01 8.74
N GLN A 144 8.38 -15.90 9.43
CA GLN A 144 8.36 -15.95 10.89
C GLN A 144 9.01 -14.72 11.53
N GLU A 145 10.13 -14.24 10.97
CA GLU A 145 10.80 -13.04 11.47
C GLU A 145 9.95 -11.78 11.20
N ASP A 146 9.45 -11.61 9.97
CA ASP A 146 8.64 -10.47 9.57
C ASP A 146 7.41 -10.30 10.46
N HIS A 147 6.75 -11.40 10.81
CA HIS A 147 5.57 -11.39 11.66
C HIS A 147 5.85 -10.98 13.13
N THR A 148 7.11 -10.82 13.53
CA THR A 148 7.46 -10.22 14.83
C THR A 148 7.42 -8.69 14.82
N TRP A 149 7.40 -8.06 13.64
CA TRP A 149 7.33 -6.63 13.46
C TRP A 149 5.90 -6.17 13.14
N TRP A 150 5.34 -5.30 13.97
CA TRP A 150 4.04 -4.66 13.74
C TRP A 150 4.19 -3.14 13.63
N GLY A 151 4.70 -2.65 12.53
CA GLY A 151 4.93 -1.24 12.26
C GLY A 151 5.06 -0.95 10.75
N PRO A 152 5.32 0.30 10.38
CA PRO A 152 5.50 0.70 8.99
C PRO A 152 6.75 0.06 8.38
N VAL A 153 6.67 -0.34 7.13
CA VAL A 153 7.76 -1.02 6.44
C VAL A 153 9.00 -0.15 6.25
N GLU A 154 8.83 1.15 6.18
CA GLU A 154 9.90 2.14 6.09
C GLU A 154 10.87 2.05 7.27
N LEU A 155 10.38 1.57 8.42
CA LEU A 155 11.17 1.40 9.64
C LEU A 155 11.49 -0.07 9.99
N LEU A 156 11.16 -1.01 9.11
CA LEU A 156 11.37 -2.45 9.35
C LEU A 156 12.81 -2.75 9.80
N ALA A 157 13.81 -2.19 9.12
CA ALA A 157 15.21 -2.45 9.45
C ALA A 157 15.55 -2.05 10.91
N TYR A 158 15.05 -0.90 11.36
CA TYR A 158 15.22 -0.41 12.73
C TYR A 158 14.33 -1.15 13.74
N GLY A 159 13.17 -1.61 13.31
CA GLY A 159 12.28 -2.44 14.14
C GLY A 159 12.89 -3.81 14.44
N MET A 160 13.64 -4.37 13.50
CA MET A 160 14.31 -5.66 13.63
C MET A 160 15.68 -5.56 14.33
N LYS A 161 16.42 -4.46 14.07
CA LYS A 161 17.68 -4.13 14.74
C LYS A 161 17.80 -2.63 14.97
N GLU A 162 18.07 -2.23 16.18
CA GLU A 162 18.09 -0.83 16.60
C GLU A 162 19.08 0.07 15.83
N ASP A 163 20.15 -0.52 15.30
CA ASP A 163 21.13 0.17 14.47
C ASP A 163 20.75 0.27 12.98
N GLY A 164 19.60 -0.30 12.60
CA GLY A 164 19.12 -0.34 11.22
C GLY A 164 19.87 -1.28 10.29
N SER A 165 20.76 -2.14 10.82
CA SER A 165 21.59 -3.03 10.02
C SER A 165 20.92 -4.36 9.63
N TYR A 166 19.62 -4.49 9.83
CA TYR A 166 18.89 -5.68 9.43
C TYR A 166 18.71 -5.72 7.91
N VAL A 167 19.17 -6.80 7.30
CA VAL A 167 18.98 -7.12 5.88
C VAL A 167 18.10 -8.36 5.80
N ARG A 168 17.05 -8.29 5.00
CA ARG A 168 16.09 -9.39 4.83
C ARG A 168 16.73 -10.56 4.11
N PRO A 169 16.51 -11.82 4.54
CA PRO A 169 16.95 -13.00 3.79
C PRO A 169 16.15 -13.11 2.48
N TYR A 170 16.74 -13.84 1.53
CA TYR A 170 16.07 -14.26 0.30
C TYR A 170 16.26 -15.76 0.09
N TYR A 171 15.39 -16.35 -0.71
CA TYR A 171 15.36 -17.79 -0.92
C TYR A 171 15.34 -18.10 -2.41
N ILE A 172 16.17 -19.06 -2.81
CA ILE A 172 16.35 -19.49 -4.20
C ILE A 172 15.86 -20.91 -4.41
N ILE A 173 15.46 -21.21 -5.63
CA ILE A 173 15.12 -22.59 -6.01
C ILE A 173 16.38 -23.45 -6.06
N ASP A 174 16.19 -24.74 -5.84
CA ASP A 174 17.18 -25.79 -6.07
C ASP A 174 16.54 -27.00 -6.79
N ASP A 175 17.22 -28.14 -6.82
CA ASP A 175 16.74 -29.34 -7.51
C ASP A 175 15.70 -30.14 -6.71
N THR A 176 15.25 -29.66 -5.55
CA THR A 176 14.36 -30.44 -4.67
C THR A 176 12.86 -30.25 -5.01
N GLY A 177 12.49 -29.23 -5.79
CA GLY A 177 11.16 -29.05 -6.35
C GLY A 177 10.45 -27.79 -5.91
N TYR A 178 10.10 -26.93 -6.91
CA TYR A 178 9.46 -25.63 -6.76
C TYR A 178 8.51 -25.36 -7.92
N THR A 179 7.80 -26.38 -8.39
CA THR A 179 7.04 -26.35 -9.64
C THR A 179 5.90 -25.34 -9.62
N ALA A 180 5.12 -25.28 -8.53
CA ALA A 180 3.98 -24.37 -8.43
C ALA A 180 4.43 -22.91 -8.51
N VAL A 181 5.39 -22.48 -7.68
CA VAL A 181 5.84 -21.08 -7.67
C VAL A 181 6.47 -20.66 -9.00
N LEU A 182 7.26 -21.53 -9.64
CA LEU A 182 7.82 -21.27 -10.97
C LEU A 182 6.74 -21.15 -12.03
N SER A 183 5.70 -22.00 -11.97
CA SER A 183 4.57 -21.97 -12.91
C SER A 183 3.72 -20.70 -12.72
N GLU A 184 3.52 -20.23 -11.49
CA GLU A 184 2.81 -18.98 -11.26
C GLU A 184 3.61 -17.75 -11.71
N MET A 185 4.94 -17.73 -11.50
CA MET A 185 5.81 -16.69 -12.07
C MET A 185 5.79 -16.72 -13.62
N ALA A 186 5.77 -17.90 -14.23
CA ALA A 186 5.60 -18.05 -15.69
C ALA A 186 4.22 -17.57 -16.16
N SER A 187 3.15 -17.87 -15.39
CA SER A 187 1.78 -17.44 -15.68
C SER A 187 1.65 -15.93 -15.64
N ALA A 188 2.25 -15.28 -14.64
CA ALA A 188 2.28 -13.82 -14.51
C ALA A 188 2.91 -13.15 -15.74
N LEU A 189 4.11 -13.59 -16.10
CA LEU A 189 4.86 -13.02 -17.22
C LEU A 189 4.19 -13.32 -18.59
N ALA A 190 3.71 -14.54 -18.79
CA ALA A 190 3.05 -14.92 -20.05
C ALA A 190 1.70 -14.20 -20.24
N SER A 191 0.87 -14.12 -19.20
CA SER A 191 -0.40 -13.38 -19.23
C SER A 191 -0.18 -11.88 -19.39
N GLY A 192 0.85 -11.33 -18.70
CA GLY A 192 1.28 -9.95 -18.85
C GLY A 192 1.71 -9.63 -20.28
N ALA A 193 2.49 -10.51 -20.90
CA ALA A 193 2.89 -10.38 -22.30
C ALA A 193 1.67 -10.38 -23.25
N VAL A 194 0.64 -11.20 -22.96
CA VAL A 194 -0.60 -11.20 -23.73
C VAL A 194 -1.37 -9.88 -23.58
N ALA A 195 -1.51 -9.40 -22.33
CA ALA A 195 -2.26 -8.19 -22.01
C ALA A 195 -1.60 -6.92 -22.59
N LEU A 196 -0.26 -6.87 -22.57
CA LEU A 196 0.53 -5.70 -22.96
C LEU A 196 1.01 -5.75 -24.42
N LYS A 197 0.54 -6.72 -25.20
CA LYS A 197 0.94 -6.88 -26.61
C LYS A 197 0.65 -5.62 -27.42
N GLY A 198 1.70 -5.03 -27.99
CA GLY A 198 1.63 -3.79 -28.77
C GLY A 198 1.46 -2.51 -27.94
N LYS A 199 1.48 -2.61 -26.61
CA LYS A 199 1.38 -1.48 -25.66
C LYS A 199 2.68 -1.30 -24.83
N SER A 200 3.51 -2.36 -24.71
CA SER A 200 4.80 -2.33 -24.00
C SER A 200 5.91 -2.87 -24.91
N ASP A 201 7.10 -2.33 -24.76
CA ASP A 201 8.33 -2.81 -25.40
C ASP A 201 9.01 -3.96 -24.65
N LYS A 202 8.51 -4.32 -23.46
CA LYS A 202 9.03 -5.40 -22.58
C LYS A 202 8.42 -6.77 -22.91
N VAL A 203 7.44 -6.86 -23.79
CA VAL A 203 6.68 -8.09 -24.08
C VAL A 203 7.58 -9.28 -24.41
N ASP A 204 8.58 -9.09 -25.25
CA ASP A 204 9.51 -10.17 -25.64
C ASP A 204 10.34 -10.65 -24.44
N THR A 205 10.78 -9.74 -23.56
CA THR A 205 11.48 -10.07 -22.32
C THR A 205 10.59 -10.90 -21.39
N TYR A 206 9.34 -10.50 -21.20
CA TYR A 206 8.41 -11.27 -20.38
C TYR A 206 8.18 -12.68 -20.91
N ILE A 207 8.06 -12.84 -22.24
CA ILE A 207 7.92 -14.16 -22.88
C ILE A 207 9.18 -15.00 -22.66
N GLU A 208 10.38 -14.44 -22.76
CA GLU A 208 11.65 -15.15 -22.56
C GLU A 208 11.74 -15.72 -21.15
N HIS A 209 11.53 -14.89 -20.12
CA HIS A 209 11.58 -15.31 -18.73
C HIS A 209 10.42 -16.26 -18.36
N ALA A 210 9.21 -16.06 -18.92
CA ALA A 210 8.10 -16.99 -18.75
C ALA A 210 8.42 -18.39 -19.25
N LYS A 211 9.08 -18.51 -20.42
CA LYS A 211 9.56 -19.80 -20.95
C LYS A 211 10.59 -20.44 -20.05
N HIS A 212 11.54 -19.65 -19.56
CA HIS A 212 12.58 -20.17 -18.67
C HIS A 212 11.98 -20.74 -17.38
N PHE A 213 11.12 -20.01 -16.71
CA PHE A 213 10.44 -20.50 -15.51
C PHE A 213 9.60 -21.76 -15.77
N PHE A 214 8.86 -21.78 -16.88
CA PHE A 214 8.09 -22.95 -17.26
C PHE A 214 8.97 -24.17 -17.54
N GLU A 215 10.10 -24.01 -18.22
CA GLU A 215 11.06 -25.10 -18.50
C GLU A 215 11.61 -25.70 -17.20
N LEU A 216 11.97 -24.84 -16.23
CA LEU A 216 12.41 -25.28 -14.91
C LEU A 216 11.29 -26.02 -14.16
N ALA A 217 10.06 -25.48 -14.15
CA ALA A 217 8.90 -26.09 -13.52
C ALA A 217 8.56 -27.46 -14.11
N ASP A 218 8.51 -27.56 -15.46
CA ASP A 218 8.21 -28.82 -16.16
C ASP A 218 9.31 -29.86 -16.00
N ALA A 219 10.55 -29.44 -15.77
CA ALA A 219 11.66 -30.37 -15.50
C ALA A 219 11.56 -30.95 -14.09
N GLN A 220 11.21 -30.16 -13.08
CA GLN A 220 11.17 -30.58 -11.68
C GLN A 220 9.97 -31.46 -11.35
N LYS A 221 8.74 -31.03 -11.66
CA LYS A 221 7.48 -31.72 -11.34
C LYS A 221 7.41 -32.21 -9.89
N SER A 222 7.81 -31.37 -8.96
CA SER A 222 7.80 -31.57 -7.52
C SER A 222 7.70 -30.22 -6.81
N ASP A 223 7.05 -30.21 -5.64
CA ASP A 223 7.04 -29.09 -4.69
C ASP A 223 7.65 -29.50 -3.33
N ASP A 224 8.46 -30.55 -3.28
CA ASP A 224 9.04 -31.01 -2.01
C ASP A 224 9.96 -29.96 -1.39
N GLY A 225 10.77 -29.25 -2.21
CA GLY A 225 11.60 -28.14 -1.78
C GLY A 225 10.78 -26.96 -1.27
N TYR A 226 9.82 -26.49 -2.06
CA TYR A 226 8.93 -25.40 -1.68
C TYR A 226 8.15 -25.73 -0.39
N ASN A 227 7.57 -26.93 -0.29
CA ASN A 227 6.81 -27.37 0.87
C ASN A 227 7.65 -27.66 2.12
N SER A 228 8.98 -27.63 2.00
CA SER A 228 9.93 -27.72 3.11
C SER A 228 10.49 -26.34 3.52
N SER A 229 10.12 -25.28 2.80
CA SER A 229 10.63 -23.93 3.00
C SER A 229 9.79 -23.13 4.01
N ASP A 230 10.28 -21.92 4.35
CA ASP A 230 9.57 -20.94 5.17
C ASP A 230 8.21 -20.56 4.55
N ALA A 231 8.15 -20.36 3.22
CA ALA A 231 6.93 -20.02 2.51
C ALA A 231 5.76 -20.99 2.76
N SER A 232 6.05 -22.29 2.91
CA SER A 232 5.02 -23.31 3.10
C SER A 232 4.26 -23.21 4.43
N GLY A 233 4.77 -22.43 5.38
CA GLY A 233 4.06 -22.11 6.63
C GLY A 233 2.89 -21.16 6.42
N PHE A 234 2.91 -20.41 5.30
CA PHE A 234 1.91 -19.41 4.91
C PHE A 234 1.15 -19.84 3.65
N TYR A 235 1.87 -20.26 2.62
CA TYR A 235 1.37 -20.60 1.30
C TYR A 235 1.84 -22.01 0.87
N ARG A 236 1.24 -23.04 1.43
CA ARG A 236 1.59 -24.42 1.12
C ARG A 236 0.97 -24.87 -0.20
N SER A 237 1.79 -25.26 -1.18
CA SER A 237 1.30 -25.92 -2.39
C SER A 237 0.74 -27.32 -2.11
N ARG A 238 -0.47 -27.58 -2.58
CA ARG A 238 -1.13 -28.90 -2.49
C ARG A 238 -1.09 -29.66 -3.81
N SER A 239 -0.87 -29.00 -4.90
CA SER A 239 -0.78 -29.52 -6.27
C SER A 239 0.05 -28.55 -7.11
N PHE A 240 0.66 -29.04 -8.15
CA PHE A 240 1.42 -28.23 -9.12
C PHE A 240 1.06 -28.51 -10.57
N TYR A 241 0.24 -29.53 -10.82
CA TYR A 241 -0.15 -29.83 -12.21
C TYR A 241 -1.17 -28.84 -12.74
N ASP A 242 -1.95 -28.22 -11.91
CA ASP A 242 -2.86 -27.14 -12.28
C ASP A 242 -2.10 -25.86 -12.59
N ASP A 243 -1.01 -25.54 -11.85
CA ASP A 243 -0.12 -24.42 -12.17
C ASP A 243 0.62 -24.63 -13.50
N LEU A 244 1.16 -25.82 -13.73
CA LEU A 244 1.75 -26.19 -15.02
C LEU A 244 0.72 -26.12 -16.17
N PHE A 245 -0.50 -26.55 -15.92
CA PHE A 245 -1.59 -26.48 -16.88
C PHE A 245 -1.99 -25.04 -17.20
N TYR A 246 -2.08 -24.19 -16.19
CA TYR A 246 -2.44 -22.78 -16.31
C TYR A 246 -1.37 -22.01 -17.08
N SER A 247 -0.10 -22.16 -16.67
CA SER A 247 1.04 -21.48 -17.29
C SER A 247 1.24 -21.91 -18.77
N ALA A 248 1.07 -23.19 -19.09
CA ALA A 248 1.15 -23.68 -20.45
C ALA A 248 0.07 -23.07 -21.36
N ASN A 249 -1.16 -22.86 -20.86
CA ASN A 249 -2.21 -22.19 -21.60
C ASN A 249 -1.86 -20.73 -21.90
N TRP A 250 -1.32 -19.99 -20.91
CA TRP A 250 -0.87 -18.61 -21.11
C TRP A 250 0.29 -18.51 -22.08
N LEU A 251 1.28 -19.41 -21.99
CA LEU A 251 2.41 -19.46 -22.92
C LEU A 251 1.96 -19.75 -24.35
N TYR A 252 0.96 -20.63 -24.56
CA TYR A 252 0.35 -20.82 -25.86
C TYR A 252 -0.26 -19.51 -26.40
N MET A 253 -1.00 -18.79 -25.57
CA MET A 253 -1.62 -17.50 -25.97
C MET A 253 -0.56 -16.44 -26.27
N ALA A 254 0.52 -16.39 -25.52
CA ALA A 254 1.60 -15.42 -25.71
C ALA A 254 2.42 -15.69 -26.97
N THR A 255 2.69 -16.97 -27.29
CA THR A 255 3.64 -17.36 -28.34
C THR A 255 2.97 -17.88 -29.63
N GLY A 256 1.78 -18.46 -29.52
CA GLY A 256 1.14 -19.24 -30.63
C GLY A 256 1.79 -20.60 -30.85
N ASP A 257 2.76 -21.03 -30.03
CA ASP A 257 3.45 -22.30 -30.20
C ASP A 257 2.63 -23.45 -29.60
N THR A 258 2.20 -24.38 -30.48
CA THR A 258 1.40 -25.55 -30.14
C THR A 258 2.07 -26.48 -29.16
N PHE A 259 3.41 -26.41 -28.98
CA PHE A 259 4.15 -27.14 -27.95
C PHE A 259 3.52 -26.95 -26.57
N TYR A 260 3.18 -25.69 -26.20
CA TYR A 260 2.58 -25.40 -24.90
C TYR A 260 1.15 -25.93 -24.77
N LEU A 261 0.37 -25.94 -25.85
CA LEU A 261 -0.97 -26.52 -25.83
C LEU A 261 -0.91 -28.06 -25.68
N ASP A 262 0.06 -28.71 -26.31
CA ASP A 262 0.32 -30.14 -26.14
C ASP A 262 0.79 -30.47 -24.72
N LYS A 263 1.62 -29.60 -24.12
CA LYS A 263 2.00 -29.69 -22.71
C LYS A 263 0.79 -29.59 -21.79
N ALA A 264 -0.05 -28.55 -21.96
CA ALA A 264 -1.30 -28.38 -21.22
C ALA A 264 -2.14 -29.65 -21.26
N LYS A 265 -2.35 -30.20 -22.48
CA LYS A 265 -3.09 -31.46 -22.68
C LYS A 265 -2.50 -32.63 -21.88
N SER A 266 -1.17 -32.73 -21.81
CA SER A 266 -0.48 -33.83 -21.11
C SER A 266 -0.69 -33.79 -19.59
N TYR A 267 -0.90 -32.61 -19.00
CA TYR A 267 -1.11 -32.44 -17.57
C TYR A 267 -2.51 -32.79 -17.11
N ILE A 268 -3.51 -32.76 -17.99
CA ILE A 268 -4.94 -32.99 -17.65
C ILE A 268 -5.17 -34.31 -16.90
N LEU A 269 -4.39 -35.36 -17.19
CA LEU A 269 -4.51 -36.65 -16.53
C LEU A 269 -4.12 -36.61 -15.03
N ASN A 270 -3.31 -35.61 -14.65
CA ASN A 270 -2.75 -35.42 -13.33
C ASN A 270 -3.46 -34.30 -12.54
N LEU A 271 -4.43 -33.62 -13.16
CA LEU A 271 -5.21 -32.60 -12.47
C LEU A 271 -6.03 -33.20 -11.31
N GLY A 272 -6.32 -32.35 -10.33
CA GLY A 272 -7.08 -32.71 -9.15
C GLY A 272 -8.43 -33.32 -9.48
N LYS A 273 -8.90 -34.26 -8.67
CA LYS A 273 -10.18 -34.98 -8.83
C LYS A 273 -11.09 -34.72 -7.64
N GLU A 274 -12.37 -34.84 -7.86
CA GLU A 274 -13.37 -34.86 -6.79
C GLU A 274 -13.12 -36.03 -5.83
N LEU A 275 -13.37 -35.82 -4.56
CA LEU A 275 -13.12 -36.81 -3.52
C LEU A 275 -13.94 -38.09 -3.79
N GLY A 276 -13.23 -39.22 -3.91
CA GLY A 276 -13.84 -40.52 -4.17
C GLY A 276 -14.38 -40.73 -5.59
N SER A 277 -13.94 -39.92 -6.55
CA SER A 277 -14.37 -39.96 -7.95
C SER A 277 -13.15 -39.90 -8.90
N ASP A 278 -13.34 -40.36 -10.12
CA ASP A 278 -12.39 -40.12 -11.23
C ASP A 278 -12.66 -38.82 -12.00
N GLU A 279 -13.70 -38.09 -11.59
CA GLU A 279 -14.06 -36.84 -12.21
C GLU A 279 -13.08 -35.71 -11.80
N LEU A 280 -12.70 -34.87 -12.77
CA LEU A 280 -11.89 -33.69 -12.51
C LEU A 280 -12.62 -32.75 -11.53
N LYS A 281 -11.88 -32.19 -10.60
CA LYS A 281 -12.39 -31.31 -9.54
C LYS A 281 -13.08 -30.09 -10.16
N TYR A 282 -14.27 -29.80 -9.66
CA TYR A 282 -15.09 -28.64 -10.06
C TYR A 282 -15.67 -27.91 -8.84
N SER A 283 -15.58 -28.55 -7.64
CA SER A 283 -16.24 -28.09 -6.41
C SER A 283 -15.35 -27.21 -5.54
N TRP A 284 -14.43 -26.46 -6.14
CA TRP A 284 -13.57 -25.50 -5.44
C TRP A 284 -13.55 -24.14 -6.17
N GLY A 285 -12.74 -23.18 -5.70
CA GLY A 285 -12.56 -21.87 -6.29
C GLY A 285 -11.17 -21.72 -6.89
N GLN A 286 -11.03 -20.88 -7.90
CA GLN A 286 -9.76 -20.39 -8.40
C GLN A 286 -9.10 -19.54 -7.31
N CYS A 287 -7.86 -19.84 -6.93
CA CYS A 287 -7.07 -19.11 -5.96
C CYS A 287 -5.56 -19.44 -6.15
N TRP A 288 -4.68 -18.85 -5.36
CA TRP A 288 -3.23 -19.06 -5.44
C TRP A 288 -2.78 -20.53 -5.29
N ASP A 289 -3.57 -21.40 -4.62
CA ASP A 289 -3.26 -22.83 -4.40
C ASP A 289 -4.03 -23.77 -5.35
N ASP A 290 -4.93 -23.26 -6.17
CA ASP A 290 -5.72 -24.06 -7.09
C ASP A 290 -6.14 -23.17 -8.29
N VAL A 291 -5.37 -23.21 -9.34
CA VAL A 291 -5.62 -22.45 -10.58
C VAL A 291 -6.25 -23.30 -11.67
N MET A 292 -6.75 -24.48 -11.31
CA MET A 292 -7.30 -25.45 -12.25
C MET A 292 -8.49 -24.90 -13.03
N GLN A 293 -9.38 -24.12 -12.40
CA GLN A 293 -10.59 -23.65 -13.06
C GLN A 293 -10.31 -22.58 -14.12
N GLY A 294 -9.35 -21.66 -13.80
CA GLY A 294 -8.83 -20.70 -14.79
C GLY A 294 -8.11 -21.40 -15.94
N GLY A 295 -7.23 -22.36 -15.63
CA GLY A 295 -6.57 -23.20 -16.64
C GLY A 295 -7.55 -23.93 -17.53
N MET A 296 -8.63 -24.48 -16.97
CA MET A 296 -9.67 -25.18 -17.71
C MET A 296 -10.45 -24.23 -18.63
N LEU A 297 -10.76 -23.02 -18.16
CA LEU A 297 -11.41 -21.99 -18.97
C LEU A 297 -10.51 -21.56 -20.14
N LEU A 298 -9.24 -21.27 -19.89
CA LEU A 298 -8.26 -20.94 -20.95
C LEU A 298 -8.12 -22.08 -21.96
N TYR A 299 -8.03 -23.32 -21.50
CA TYR A 299 -7.91 -24.47 -22.39
C TYR A 299 -9.17 -24.66 -23.25
N ALA A 300 -10.37 -24.46 -22.67
CA ALA A 300 -11.63 -24.47 -23.42
C ALA A 300 -11.70 -23.33 -24.45
N ILE A 301 -11.18 -22.14 -24.13
CA ILE A 301 -11.07 -21.02 -25.06
C ILE A 301 -10.09 -21.36 -26.20
N ASN A 302 -8.92 -21.87 -25.87
CA ASN A 302 -7.85 -22.17 -26.83
C ASN A 302 -8.23 -23.32 -27.79
N THR A 303 -8.98 -24.32 -27.33
CA THR A 303 -9.32 -25.52 -28.10
C THR A 303 -10.72 -25.51 -28.71
N GLN A 304 -11.65 -24.75 -28.14
CA GLN A 304 -13.09 -24.81 -28.47
C GLN A 304 -13.68 -26.22 -28.32
N ASP A 305 -13.08 -27.08 -27.50
CA ASP A 305 -13.53 -28.47 -27.31
C ASP A 305 -14.73 -28.50 -26.33
N SER A 306 -15.84 -29.06 -26.81
CA SER A 306 -17.11 -29.15 -26.09
C SER A 306 -16.99 -29.91 -24.75
N THR A 307 -16.04 -30.83 -24.61
CA THR A 307 -15.78 -31.56 -23.38
C THR A 307 -15.33 -30.61 -22.27
N TYR A 308 -14.38 -29.71 -22.58
CA TYR A 308 -13.84 -28.76 -21.61
C TYR A 308 -14.79 -27.59 -21.39
N ILE A 309 -15.53 -27.16 -22.41
CA ILE A 309 -16.67 -26.21 -22.25
C ILE A 309 -17.67 -26.74 -21.25
N SER A 310 -18.02 -28.02 -21.34
CA SER A 310 -18.95 -28.68 -20.39
C SER A 310 -18.39 -28.74 -18.97
N ARG A 311 -17.05 -28.85 -18.81
CA ARG A 311 -16.38 -28.83 -17.49
C ARG A 311 -16.48 -27.45 -16.84
N VAL A 312 -16.16 -26.40 -17.60
CA VAL A 312 -16.31 -25.00 -17.12
C VAL A 312 -17.78 -24.77 -16.70
N LYS A 313 -18.73 -25.18 -17.54
CA LYS A 313 -20.15 -25.03 -17.23
C LYS A 313 -20.52 -25.75 -15.92
N LYS A 314 -20.01 -26.96 -15.69
CA LYS A 314 -20.24 -27.70 -14.45
C LYS A 314 -19.70 -26.96 -13.21
N HIS A 315 -18.54 -26.35 -13.32
CA HIS A 315 -17.97 -25.52 -12.26
C HIS A 315 -18.85 -24.29 -11.96
N LEU A 316 -19.32 -23.60 -12.99
CA LEU A 316 -20.21 -22.45 -12.81
C LEU A 316 -21.57 -22.85 -12.21
N ASP A 317 -22.11 -23.99 -12.64
CA ASP A 317 -23.35 -24.54 -12.05
C ASP A 317 -23.15 -24.87 -10.56
N TYR A 318 -21.99 -25.42 -10.16
CA TYR A 318 -21.66 -25.64 -8.75
C TYR A 318 -21.67 -24.34 -7.95
N TRP A 319 -21.04 -23.29 -8.45
CA TRP A 319 -21.01 -21.99 -7.79
C TRP A 319 -22.43 -21.37 -7.68
N CYS A 320 -23.19 -21.42 -8.76
CA CYS A 320 -24.53 -20.84 -8.78
C CYS A 320 -25.54 -21.59 -7.89
N ASP A 321 -25.42 -22.92 -7.81
CA ASP A 321 -26.50 -23.75 -7.26
C ASP A 321 -26.14 -24.43 -5.93
N SER A 322 -24.84 -24.75 -5.70
CA SER A 322 -24.43 -25.65 -4.61
C SER A 322 -23.62 -24.98 -3.50
N VAL A 323 -22.80 -23.95 -3.81
CA VAL A 323 -22.04 -23.20 -2.80
C VAL A 323 -23.01 -22.51 -1.84
N THR A 324 -22.72 -22.53 -0.54
CA THR A 324 -23.54 -21.89 0.49
C THR A 324 -23.88 -20.45 0.10
N LYS A 325 -25.18 -20.13 0.12
CA LYS A 325 -25.69 -18.80 -0.20
C LYS A 325 -26.07 -18.07 1.07
N LEU A 326 -25.43 -16.93 1.32
CA LEU A 326 -25.80 -16.03 2.41
C LEU A 326 -26.96 -15.11 2.01
N ASP A 327 -27.56 -14.46 2.99
CA ASP A 327 -28.52 -13.38 2.74
C ASP A 327 -27.85 -12.27 1.93
N GLY A 328 -28.56 -11.69 0.96
CA GLY A 328 -27.96 -10.76 -0.01
C GLY A 328 -27.26 -11.44 -1.20
N GLY A 329 -27.06 -12.76 -1.17
CA GLY A 329 -26.68 -13.54 -2.35
C GLY A 329 -25.23 -13.95 -2.45
N LEU A 330 -24.36 -13.55 -1.51
CA LEU A 330 -22.96 -13.98 -1.50
C LEU A 330 -22.85 -15.51 -1.49
N ARG A 331 -21.99 -16.05 -2.33
CA ARG A 331 -21.61 -17.46 -2.31
C ARG A 331 -20.37 -17.65 -1.43
N TRP A 332 -20.59 -18.29 -0.28
CA TRP A 332 -19.58 -18.49 0.75
C TRP A 332 -18.97 -19.89 0.66
N LEU A 333 -17.72 -19.98 0.20
CA LEU A 333 -17.03 -21.26 -0.01
C LEU A 333 -16.21 -21.69 1.21
N ASP A 334 -15.37 -20.80 1.74
CA ASP A 334 -14.45 -21.07 2.84
C ASP A 334 -14.34 -19.85 3.77
N SER A 335 -13.89 -20.07 5.00
CA SER A 335 -13.81 -19.03 6.04
C SER A 335 -12.71 -18.02 5.83
N TRP A 336 -11.57 -18.45 5.31
CA TRP A 336 -10.40 -17.58 5.18
C TRP A 336 -10.44 -16.81 3.85
N GLY A 337 -10.79 -15.52 3.94
CA GLY A 337 -10.90 -14.67 2.76
C GLY A 337 -12.05 -15.10 1.84
N CYS A 338 -13.26 -15.29 2.38
CA CYS A 338 -14.40 -15.81 1.62
C CYS A 338 -14.72 -14.96 0.36
N LEU A 339 -14.46 -13.64 0.40
CA LEU A 339 -14.73 -12.76 -0.73
C LEU A 339 -13.78 -13.01 -1.90
N ARG A 340 -12.49 -13.34 -1.68
CA ARG A 340 -11.58 -13.64 -2.77
C ARG A 340 -12.08 -14.75 -3.69
N TYR A 341 -12.62 -15.82 -3.10
CA TYR A 341 -13.17 -16.95 -3.85
C TYR A 341 -14.41 -16.55 -4.66
N ALA A 342 -15.33 -15.82 -4.05
CA ALA A 342 -16.56 -15.38 -4.71
C ALA A 342 -16.27 -14.41 -5.87
N GLN A 343 -15.35 -13.46 -5.68
CA GLN A 343 -14.97 -12.50 -6.70
C GLN A 343 -14.26 -13.19 -7.88
N THR A 344 -13.34 -14.11 -7.58
CA THR A 344 -12.63 -14.85 -8.64
C THR A 344 -13.56 -15.77 -9.41
N ALA A 345 -14.48 -16.49 -8.73
CA ALA A 345 -15.49 -17.29 -9.41
C ALA A 345 -16.41 -16.42 -10.29
N GLY A 346 -16.74 -15.22 -9.82
CA GLY A 346 -17.45 -14.22 -10.60
C GLY A 346 -16.70 -13.83 -11.87
N PHE A 347 -15.38 -13.57 -11.75
CA PHE A 347 -14.55 -13.25 -12.92
C PHE A 347 -14.48 -14.40 -13.93
N ILE A 348 -14.26 -15.64 -13.46
CA ILE A 348 -14.28 -16.84 -14.32
C ILE A 348 -15.62 -16.97 -15.05
N SER A 349 -16.73 -16.71 -14.34
CA SER A 349 -18.08 -16.70 -14.91
C SER A 349 -18.23 -15.63 -16.01
N ALA A 350 -17.76 -14.43 -15.75
CA ALA A 350 -17.82 -13.31 -16.69
C ALA A 350 -17.05 -13.61 -17.98
N VAL A 351 -15.80 -14.08 -17.86
CA VAL A 351 -14.98 -14.46 -19.03
C VAL A 351 -15.64 -15.60 -19.83
N ALA A 352 -16.18 -16.64 -19.14
CA ALA A 352 -16.88 -17.74 -19.80
C ALA A 352 -18.11 -17.23 -20.58
N CYS A 353 -18.90 -16.32 -19.99
CA CYS A 353 -20.08 -15.72 -20.65
C CYS A 353 -19.74 -14.91 -21.89
N ASP A 354 -18.57 -14.29 -21.92
CA ASP A 354 -18.15 -13.45 -23.04
C ASP A 354 -17.38 -14.23 -24.12
N THR A 355 -16.99 -15.48 -23.83
CA THR A 355 -16.20 -16.33 -24.73
C THR A 355 -16.94 -17.59 -25.14
N ILE A 356 -16.80 -18.65 -24.36
CA ILE A 356 -17.29 -20.01 -24.69
C ILE A 356 -18.78 -20.25 -24.41
N LEU A 357 -19.42 -19.43 -23.58
CA LEU A 357 -20.84 -19.52 -23.21
C LEU A 357 -21.67 -18.33 -23.70
N LYS A 358 -21.18 -17.58 -24.68
CA LYS A 358 -21.88 -16.37 -25.20
C LYS A 358 -23.31 -16.66 -25.68
N ASP A 359 -23.56 -17.85 -26.21
CA ASP A 359 -24.85 -18.28 -26.77
C ASP A 359 -25.51 -19.39 -25.87
N ASP A 360 -25.00 -19.62 -24.65
CA ASP A 360 -25.56 -20.65 -23.74
C ASP A 360 -26.89 -20.21 -23.16
N SER A 361 -27.84 -21.14 -23.07
CA SER A 361 -29.18 -20.89 -22.52
C SER A 361 -29.17 -20.47 -21.05
N ASN A 362 -28.14 -20.82 -20.28
CA ASN A 362 -27.96 -20.46 -18.87
C ASN A 362 -27.14 -19.19 -18.67
N LYS A 363 -26.76 -18.48 -19.73
CA LYS A 363 -25.90 -17.28 -19.65
C LYS A 363 -26.44 -16.26 -18.64
N SER A 364 -27.75 -15.99 -18.64
CA SER A 364 -28.35 -15.04 -17.68
C SER A 364 -28.11 -15.42 -16.23
N LYS A 365 -28.19 -16.70 -15.88
CA LYS A 365 -27.91 -17.23 -14.53
C LYS A 365 -26.46 -16.93 -14.10
N TYR A 366 -25.52 -17.07 -15.04
CA TYR A 366 -24.10 -16.82 -14.78
C TYR A 366 -23.78 -15.31 -14.70
N VAL A 367 -24.50 -14.49 -15.47
CA VAL A 367 -24.45 -13.02 -15.35
C VAL A 367 -24.98 -12.57 -14.00
N ASP A 368 -26.19 -13.02 -13.64
CA ASP A 368 -26.78 -12.68 -12.33
C ASP A 368 -25.86 -13.10 -11.16
N PHE A 369 -25.15 -14.21 -11.33
CA PHE A 369 -24.19 -14.69 -10.33
C PHE A 369 -23.04 -13.69 -10.14
N TYR A 370 -22.27 -13.37 -11.18
CA TYR A 370 -21.08 -12.51 -11.00
C TYR A 370 -21.46 -11.08 -10.59
N GLU A 371 -22.57 -10.55 -11.10
CA GLU A 371 -23.08 -9.24 -10.68
C GLU A 371 -23.47 -9.21 -9.20
N THR A 372 -24.10 -10.27 -8.72
CA THR A 372 -24.43 -10.39 -7.29
C THR A 372 -23.18 -10.43 -6.42
N GLN A 373 -22.12 -11.17 -6.82
CA GLN A 373 -20.91 -11.28 -6.00
C GLN A 373 -20.19 -9.93 -5.89
N ILE A 374 -20.00 -9.22 -7.00
CA ILE A 374 -19.32 -7.92 -6.98
C ILE A 374 -20.12 -6.86 -6.24
N ASN A 375 -21.43 -6.79 -6.48
CA ASN A 375 -22.30 -5.81 -5.84
C ASN A 375 -22.40 -6.05 -4.33
N TYR A 376 -22.40 -7.33 -3.89
CA TYR A 376 -22.34 -7.67 -2.47
C TYR A 376 -21.10 -7.09 -1.80
N ALA A 377 -19.93 -7.24 -2.41
CA ALA A 377 -18.68 -6.69 -1.88
C ALA A 377 -18.67 -5.15 -1.85
N LEU A 378 -19.35 -4.51 -2.80
CA LEU A 378 -19.44 -3.06 -2.91
C LEU A 378 -20.55 -2.44 -2.04
N GLY A 379 -21.34 -3.23 -1.31
CA GLY A 379 -22.32 -2.74 -0.35
C GLY A 379 -23.78 -3.10 -0.63
N ASP A 380 -24.10 -3.77 -1.73
CA ASP A 380 -25.46 -4.28 -2.01
C ASP A 380 -25.70 -5.60 -1.25
N ASN A 381 -25.77 -5.48 0.06
CA ASN A 381 -25.95 -6.57 1.00
C ASN A 381 -26.85 -6.15 2.17
N PRO A 382 -27.30 -7.05 3.05
CA PRO A 382 -28.25 -6.75 4.12
C PRO A 382 -27.81 -5.64 5.09
N ASP A 383 -26.49 -5.45 5.25
CA ASP A 383 -25.92 -4.45 6.17
C ASP A 383 -25.61 -3.12 5.50
N ASN A 384 -25.83 -2.96 4.18
CA ASN A 384 -25.38 -1.83 3.37
C ASN A 384 -23.90 -1.51 3.64
N ARG A 385 -23.10 -2.55 3.78
CA ARG A 385 -21.67 -2.47 4.12
C ARG A 385 -20.81 -2.76 2.91
N SER A 386 -19.96 -1.81 2.53
CA SER A 386 -18.84 -2.12 1.65
C SER A 386 -17.79 -2.96 2.38
N TYR A 387 -17.24 -3.96 1.71
CA TYR A 387 -16.07 -4.72 2.16
C TYR A 387 -14.77 -4.24 1.51
N VAL A 388 -14.82 -3.06 0.88
CA VAL A 388 -13.69 -2.41 0.23
C VAL A 388 -13.32 -1.17 1.03
N VAL A 389 -12.10 -1.10 1.52
CA VAL A 389 -11.63 0.02 2.35
C VAL A 389 -11.74 1.34 1.56
N GLY A 390 -12.35 2.34 2.18
CA GLY A 390 -12.50 3.66 1.61
C GLY A 390 -13.45 3.76 0.39
N TYR A 391 -14.28 2.72 0.13
CA TYR A 391 -15.32 2.75 -0.90
C TYR A 391 -16.70 2.56 -0.28
N GLY A 392 -17.65 3.41 -0.66
CA GLY A 392 -19.02 3.33 -0.19
C GLY A 392 -19.19 3.62 1.31
N GLU A 393 -20.43 3.41 1.78
CA GLU A 393 -20.75 3.62 3.20
C GLU A 393 -20.38 2.39 4.05
N ASN A 394 -20.13 2.62 5.34
CA ASN A 394 -19.77 1.57 6.31
C ASN A 394 -18.57 0.71 5.89
N SER A 395 -17.64 1.27 5.09
CA SER A 395 -16.42 0.56 4.68
C SER A 395 -15.51 0.25 5.88
N PRO A 396 -14.67 -0.81 5.81
CA PRO A 396 -13.68 -1.12 6.83
C PRO A 396 -12.71 0.04 7.04
N LYS A 397 -12.32 0.28 8.30
CA LYS A 397 -11.39 1.34 8.70
C LYS A 397 -10.11 0.80 9.34
N ASN A 398 -10.19 -0.42 9.89
CA ASN A 398 -9.10 -1.05 10.62
C ASN A 398 -8.72 -2.41 10.01
N PRO A 399 -8.37 -2.48 8.71
CA PRO A 399 -7.88 -3.71 8.13
C PRO A 399 -6.60 -4.17 8.84
N HIS A 400 -6.37 -5.49 8.86
CA HIS A 400 -5.15 -6.09 9.39
C HIS A 400 -4.00 -5.83 8.40
N HIS A 401 -3.34 -4.67 8.54
CA HIS A 401 -2.25 -4.23 7.68
C HIS A 401 -1.28 -3.33 8.44
N ARG A 402 -0.03 -3.76 8.55
CA ARG A 402 0.99 -3.15 9.42
C ARG A 402 1.35 -1.73 9.01
N THR A 403 1.67 -1.51 7.75
CA THR A 403 2.09 -0.18 7.27
C THR A 403 0.95 0.84 7.30
N ALA A 404 -0.28 0.46 6.91
CA ALA A 404 -1.44 1.35 7.02
C ALA A 404 -1.82 1.65 8.48
N HIS A 405 -1.58 0.71 9.40
CA HIS A 405 -1.75 0.96 10.84
C HIS A 405 -0.69 1.91 11.37
N SER A 406 0.55 1.79 10.90
CA SER A 406 1.69 2.64 11.28
C SER A 406 1.91 2.71 12.79
N SER A 407 2.02 1.53 13.43
CA SER A 407 2.27 1.47 14.87
C SER A 407 3.63 2.06 15.23
N TYR A 408 3.60 2.99 16.16
CA TYR A 408 4.82 3.60 16.73
C TYR A 408 5.39 2.83 17.92
N LYS A 409 4.76 1.70 18.29
CA LYS A 409 5.14 0.88 19.45
C LYS A 409 5.44 -0.58 19.11
N ASN A 410 5.35 -1.01 17.86
CA ASN A 410 5.34 -2.42 17.48
C ASN A 410 4.21 -3.17 18.20
N ASP A 411 3.00 -2.64 18.15
CA ASP A 411 1.85 -3.12 18.90
C ASP A 411 0.57 -2.98 18.07
N LEU A 412 -0.23 -4.04 18.02
CA LEU A 412 -1.49 -4.12 17.27
C LEU A 412 -2.55 -3.11 17.78
N GLU A 413 -2.50 -2.70 19.05
CA GLU A 413 -3.50 -1.86 19.69
C GLU A 413 -3.19 -0.36 19.58
N TYR A 414 -1.97 0.02 19.15
CA TYR A 414 -1.53 1.41 19.14
C TYR A 414 -0.93 1.83 17.79
N PRO A 415 -1.50 2.88 17.15
CA PRO A 415 -2.68 3.68 17.55
C PRO A 415 -3.98 2.86 17.55
N GLU A 416 -5.04 3.35 18.20
CA GLU A 416 -6.33 2.66 18.28
C GLU A 416 -6.96 2.43 16.89
N THR A 417 -6.82 3.40 15.99
CA THR A 417 -7.23 3.32 14.59
C THR A 417 -6.02 3.26 13.67
N ASN A 418 -6.19 2.74 12.46
CA ASN A 418 -5.15 2.84 11.44
C ASN A 418 -4.82 4.31 11.16
N ALA A 419 -3.54 4.62 11.00
CA ALA A 419 -3.09 5.97 10.68
C ALA A 419 -3.50 6.39 9.26
N HIS A 420 -3.59 5.42 8.35
CA HIS A 420 -3.84 5.65 6.93
C HIS A 420 -5.01 4.85 6.41
N ILE A 421 -5.68 5.40 5.39
CA ILE A 421 -6.77 4.73 4.69
C ILE A 421 -6.17 3.88 3.56
N LEU A 422 -6.27 2.58 3.69
CA LEU A 422 -5.80 1.62 2.68
C LEU A 422 -6.82 1.48 1.54
N TYR A 423 -7.05 2.56 0.80
CA TYR A 423 -8.09 2.62 -0.24
C TYR A 423 -8.05 1.43 -1.19
N GLY A 424 -9.21 0.87 -1.45
CA GLY A 424 -9.42 -0.18 -2.45
C GLY A 424 -9.05 -1.59 -2.03
N ALA A 425 -8.53 -1.79 -0.83
CA ALA A 425 -8.26 -3.11 -0.28
C ALA A 425 -9.55 -3.86 0.00
N LEU A 426 -9.68 -5.07 -0.53
CA LEU A 426 -10.78 -5.99 -0.24
C LEU A 426 -10.43 -6.79 1.02
N VAL A 427 -11.25 -6.67 2.06
CA VAL A 427 -11.07 -7.49 3.27
C VAL A 427 -11.57 -8.92 3.09
N GLY A 428 -11.16 -9.84 3.96
CA GLY A 428 -11.52 -11.25 3.92
C GLY A 428 -13.02 -11.53 3.80
N GLY A 429 -13.85 -10.73 4.47
CA GLY A 429 -15.31 -10.79 4.36
C GLY A 429 -16.02 -11.45 5.53
N PRO A 430 -17.35 -11.68 5.43
CA PRO A 430 -18.17 -12.17 6.51
C PRO A 430 -17.92 -13.66 6.83
N THR A 431 -18.33 -14.06 8.03
CA THR A 431 -18.44 -15.46 8.42
C THR A 431 -19.54 -16.19 7.63
N GLN A 432 -19.63 -17.51 7.76
CA GLN A 432 -20.72 -18.31 7.15
C GLN A 432 -22.12 -17.89 7.62
N THR A 433 -22.23 -17.18 8.73
CA THR A 433 -23.49 -16.66 9.26
C THR A 433 -23.76 -15.21 8.84
N GLY A 434 -22.87 -14.59 8.07
CA GLY A 434 -22.99 -13.21 7.60
C GLY A 434 -22.42 -12.17 8.56
N GLU A 435 -21.89 -12.56 9.72
CA GLU A 435 -21.31 -11.65 10.70
C GLU A 435 -19.95 -11.13 10.24
N TYR A 436 -19.68 -9.84 10.48
CA TYR A 436 -18.40 -9.21 10.21
C TYR A 436 -18.09 -8.15 11.26
N GLU A 437 -16.85 -8.14 11.73
CA GLU A 437 -16.32 -7.15 12.67
C GLU A 437 -15.11 -6.44 12.04
N ASP A 438 -15.13 -5.09 12.00
CA ASP A 438 -14.00 -4.29 11.56
C ASP A 438 -12.95 -4.20 12.68
N SER A 439 -12.26 -5.29 12.91
CA SER A 439 -11.24 -5.44 13.94
C SER A 439 -9.91 -5.83 13.32
N ARG A 440 -8.88 -5.03 13.56
CA ARG A 440 -7.50 -5.30 13.12
C ARG A 440 -6.96 -6.63 13.67
N GLY A 441 -7.40 -7.04 14.85
CA GLY A 441 -7.04 -8.33 15.44
C GLY A 441 -7.66 -9.55 14.74
N ASN A 442 -8.67 -9.34 13.90
CA ASN A 442 -9.35 -10.42 13.17
C ASN A 442 -8.73 -10.61 11.78
N TYR A 443 -7.62 -11.33 11.70
CA TYR A 443 -6.90 -11.59 10.46
C TYR A 443 -7.61 -12.59 9.51
N ILE A 444 -8.70 -13.24 9.92
CA ILE A 444 -9.49 -14.13 9.04
C ILE A 444 -10.46 -13.31 8.19
N ASN A 445 -11.21 -12.40 8.83
CA ASN A 445 -12.28 -11.64 8.18
C ASN A 445 -11.85 -10.26 7.73
N ASN A 446 -10.82 -9.67 8.36
CA ASN A 446 -10.40 -8.28 8.15
C ASN A 446 -8.96 -8.13 7.62
N GLU A 447 -8.30 -9.22 7.25
CA GLU A 447 -7.05 -9.15 6.50
C GLU A 447 -7.31 -8.73 5.06
N VAL A 448 -6.29 -8.14 4.46
CA VAL A 448 -6.22 -7.76 3.05
C VAL A 448 -4.98 -8.39 2.45
N ALA A 449 -5.02 -8.75 1.17
CA ALA A 449 -3.88 -9.36 0.49
C ALA A 449 -3.93 -9.07 -1.01
N THR A 450 -2.79 -9.17 -1.67
CA THR A 450 -2.70 -9.00 -3.12
C THR A 450 -3.56 -10.02 -3.84
N ASP A 451 -3.62 -11.27 -3.35
CA ASP A 451 -4.45 -12.32 -3.91
C ASP A 451 -5.96 -12.12 -3.63
N TYR A 452 -6.33 -11.46 -2.51
CA TYR A 452 -7.73 -11.12 -2.24
C TYR A 452 -8.27 -10.12 -3.26
N ASN A 453 -7.46 -9.11 -3.58
CA ASN A 453 -7.82 -8.10 -4.56
C ASN A 453 -7.76 -8.62 -6.01
N ALA A 454 -7.00 -9.68 -6.31
CA ALA A 454 -6.72 -10.10 -7.67
C ALA A 454 -7.99 -10.43 -8.48
N GLY A 455 -8.83 -11.33 -7.97
CA GLY A 455 -10.10 -11.67 -8.59
C GLY A 455 -11.12 -10.52 -8.56
N PHE A 456 -11.11 -9.73 -7.50
CA PHE A 456 -11.95 -8.54 -7.36
C PHE A 456 -11.61 -7.48 -8.41
N THR A 457 -10.34 -7.13 -8.58
CA THR A 457 -9.87 -6.17 -9.58
C THR A 457 -10.21 -6.66 -10.99
N ALA A 458 -9.97 -7.94 -11.27
CA ALA A 458 -10.29 -8.53 -12.57
C ALA A 458 -11.80 -8.49 -12.87
N LEU A 459 -12.65 -8.75 -11.87
CA LEU A 459 -14.10 -8.66 -12.04
C LEU A 459 -14.58 -7.21 -12.17
N LEU A 460 -13.94 -6.25 -11.48
CA LEU A 460 -14.21 -4.82 -11.70
C LEU A 460 -13.91 -4.39 -13.14
N CYS A 461 -12.86 -4.93 -13.78
CA CYS A 461 -12.59 -4.67 -15.19
C CYS A 461 -13.78 -5.04 -16.08
N LYS A 462 -14.41 -6.22 -15.83
CA LYS A 462 -15.65 -6.62 -16.49
C LYS A 462 -16.77 -5.64 -16.26
N MET A 463 -16.99 -5.21 -15.03
CA MET A 463 -18.09 -4.31 -14.69
C MET A 463 -17.91 -2.93 -15.32
N VAL A 464 -16.68 -2.44 -15.34
CA VAL A 464 -16.32 -1.19 -16.04
C VAL A 464 -16.56 -1.30 -17.55
N ASP A 465 -16.17 -2.42 -18.17
CA ASP A 465 -16.42 -2.63 -19.62
C ASP A 465 -17.92 -2.67 -19.94
N ALA A 466 -18.71 -3.31 -19.08
CA ALA A 466 -20.15 -3.48 -19.27
C ALA A 466 -20.98 -2.24 -18.94
N TYR A 467 -20.63 -1.52 -17.87
CA TYR A 467 -21.45 -0.47 -17.28
C TYR A 467 -20.76 0.90 -17.24
N GLY A 468 -19.44 0.95 -17.42
CA GLY A 468 -18.67 2.20 -17.30
C GLY A 468 -18.55 2.67 -15.84
N GLY A 469 -18.68 3.95 -15.63
CA GLY A 469 -18.57 4.66 -14.38
C GLY A 469 -17.69 5.90 -14.52
N THR A 470 -17.48 6.62 -13.42
CA THR A 470 -16.64 7.81 -13.37
C THR A 470 -15.57 7.65 -12.30
N ILE A 471 -14.33 7.98 -12.66
CA ILE A 471 -13.25 8.06 -11.68
C ILE A 471 -13.41 9.35 -10.86
N ASP A 472 -12.89 9.33 -9.64
CA ASP A 472 -12.72 10.54 -8.86
C ASP A 472 -11.41 11.22 -9.28
N THR A 473 -11.50 12.42 -9.83
CA THR A 473 -10.34 13.19 -10.30
C THR A 473 -9.56 13.88 -9.18
N SER A 474 -10.12 13.91 -7.96
CA SER A 474 -9.45 14.41 -6.75
C SER A 474 -8.74 13.31 -5.95
N PHE A 475 -8.89 12.05 -6.36
CA PHE A 475 -8.33 10.90 -5.65
C PHE A 475 -6.82 10.74 -5.90
N PRO A 476 -6.03 10.41 -4.86
CA PRO A 476 -6.44 10.23 -3.47
C PRO A 476 -6.74 11.56 -2.76
N GLU A 477 -7.69 11.53 -1.81
CA GLU A 477 -7.92 12.67 -0.94
C GLU A 477 -6.74 12.82 0.04
N PRO A 478 -6.21 14.05 0.25
CA PRO A 478 -5.17 14.28 1.23
C PRO A 478 -5.63 13.87 2.63
N GLU A 479 -4.81 13.12 3.35
CA GLU A 479 -5.08 12.76 4.74
C GLU A 479 -4.75 13.91 5.70
N GLU A 480 -5.49 14.04 6.81
CA GLU A 480 -5.13 14.96 7.88
C GLU A 480 -3.89 14.43 8.60
N VAL A 481 -2.78 15.18 8.49
CA VAL A 481 -1.54 14.82 9.16
C VAL A 481 -1.55 15.38 10.59
N SER A 482 -1.51 14.50 11.59
CA SER A 482 -1.29 14.88 12.99
C SER A 482 0.15 15.37 13.20
N PRO A 483 0.44 16.19 14.23
CA PRO A 483 1.81 16.58 14.54
C PRO A 483 2.73 15.37 14.69
N GLU A 484 3.77 15.30 13.89
CA GLU A 484 4.67 14.15 13.83
C GLU A 484 5.83 14.26 14.81
N PHE A 485 6.39 15.48 14.96
CA PHE A 485 7.50 15.78 15.85
C PHE A 485 7.10 16.89 16.82
N TYR A 486 7.14 16.60 18.11
CA TYR A 486 6.75 17.54 19.17
C TYR A 486 7.44 17.20 20.49
N VAL A 487 7.24 18.05 21.50
CA VAL A 487 7.72 17.79 22.86
C VAL A 487 6.55 17.65 23.82
N GLU A 488 6.50 16.52 24.53
CA GLU A 488 5.66 16.38 25.71
C GLU A 488 6.43 16.90 26.93
N ALA A 489 5.91 17.90 27.58
CA ALA A 489 6.59 18.57 28.70
C ALA A 489 5.79 18.56 30.00
N MET A 490 6.49 18.51 31.12
CA MET A 490 5.90 18.72 32.44
C MET A 490 6.88 19.39 33.38
N ILE A 491 6.33 20.13 34.37
CA ILE A 491 7.11 20.72 35.47
C ILE A 491 7.37 19.64 36.54
N LYS A 492 8.63 19.30 36.79
CA LYS A 492 9.03 18.36 37.85
C LYS A 492 9.16 19.05 39.18
N GLN A 493 9.60 20.31 39.19
CA GLN A 493 9.69 21.16 40.36
C GLN A 493 9.58 22.63 39.93
N ASN A 494 8.77 23.40 40.65
CA ASN A 494 8.66 24.84 40.51
C ASN A 494 8.86 25.49 41.88
N SER A 495 9.81 26.41 41.96
CA SER A 495 10.13 27.11 43.22
C SER A 495 10.76 28.48 42.91
N SER A 496 10.83 29.35 43.89
CA SER A 496 11.54 30.63 43.76
C SER A 496 13.05 30.50 43.48
N SER A 497 13.62 29.31 43.54
CA SER A 497 15.02 29.05 43.18
C SER A 497 15.20 28.58 41.75
N GLY A 498 14.10 28.30 41.00
CA GLY A 498 14.14 27.86 39.65
C GLY A 498 13.08 26.80 39.29
N VAL A 499 13.06 26.38 38.03
CA VAL A 499 12.15 25.39 37.47
C VAL A 499 12.94 24.15 36.99
N SER A 500 12.41 22.97 37.27
CA SER A 500 12.93 21.70 36.74
C SER A 500 11.85 21.06 35.86
N LEU A 501 12.23 20.63 34.66
CA LEU A 501 11.37 20.18 33.57
C LEU A 501 11.70 18.75 33.19
N SER A 502 10.70 18.00 32.75
CA SER A 502 10.83 16.79 31.95
C SER A 502 10.35 17.12 30.55
N LEU A 503 11.24 17.04 29.58
CA LEU A 503 11.00 17.35 28.18
C LEU A 503 11.22 16.08 27.36
N LYS A 504 10.16 15.53 26.78
CA LYS A 504 10.20 14.31 25.98
C LYS A 504 10.03 14.68 24.50
N PHE A 505 11.14 14.73 23.78
CA PHE A 505 11.09 14.81 22.33
C PHE A 505 10.43 13.55 21.79
N THR A 506 9.41 13.70 20.95
CA THR A 506 8.56 12.63 20.45
C THR A 506 8.58 12.61 18.93
N ASN A 507 8.79 11.41 18.36
CA ASN A 507 8.61 11.12 16.95
C ASN A 507 7.37 10.22 16.78
N ARG A 508 6.37 10.71 16.05
CA ARG A 508 5.15 10.01 15.64
C ARG A 508 4.91 10.16 14.14
N SER A 509 6.00 10.22 13.37
CA SER A 509 5.90 10.32 11.93
C SER A 509 5.20 9.11 11.32
N THR A 510 4.29 9.38 10.39
CA THR A 510 3.52 8.38 9.65
C THR A 510 3.42 8.69 8.16
N THR A 511 3.76 9.92 7.73
CA THR A 511 3.52 10.40 6.36
C THR A 511 4.80 10.92 5.69
N PRO A 512 5.72 9.99 5.29
CA PRO A 512 5.90 8.60 5.72
C PRO A 512 6.52 8.48 7.10
N ALA A 513 6.46 7.28 7.68
CA ALA A 513 7.17 7.01 8.93
C ALA A 513 8.70 7.08 8.70
N ARG A 514 9.41 7.84 9.55
CA ARG A 514 10.83 8.14 9.32
C ARG A 514 11.61 8.48 10.58
N ILE A 515 12.91 8.44 10.45
CA ILE A 515 13.88 8.90 11.45
C ILE A 515 14.58 10.12 10.87
N GLU A 516 14.67 11.20 11.65
CA GLU A 516 15.21 12.48 11.21
C GLU A 516 16.39 12.92 12.06
N ASP A 517 17.54 13.17 11.41
CA ASP A 517 18.73 13.73 12.05
C ASP A 517 18.60 15.24 12.27
N ASN A 518 19.44 15.78 13.15
CA ASN A 518 19.54 17.22 13.47
C ASN A 518 18.23 17.87 13.88
N MET A 519 17.48 17.17 14.72
CA MET A 519 16.29 17.69 15.37
C MET A 519 16.67 18.54 16.58
N SER A 520 15.98 19.66 16.77
CA SER A 520 16.11 20.45 18.00
C SER A 520 14.77 21.01 18.48
N TYR A 521 14.73 21.43 19.74
CA TYR A 521 13.58 22.12 20.29
C TYR A 521 14.03 23.23 21.23
N ARG A 522 13.21 24.30 21.39
CA ARG A 522 13.50 25.46 22.22
C ARG A 522 12.50 25.58 23.34
N TYR A 523 13.04 25.87 24.54
CA TYR A 523 12.28 26.27 25.69
C TYR A 523 12.56 27.77 25.98
N TYR A 524 11.50 28.60 25.91
CA TYR A 524 11.59 30.05 26.07
C TYR A 524 11.16 30.48 27.47
N PHE A 525 11.93 31.38 28.07
CA PHE A 525 11.70 31.90 29.40
C PHE A 525 12.04 33.41 29.52
N ASP A 526 11.41 34.08 30.46
CA ASP A 526 11.68 35.49 30.77
C ASP A 526 12.83 35.61 31.80
N VAL A 527 13.65 36.63 31.69
CA VAL A 527 14.79 36.87 32.56
C VAL A 527 14.68 38.19 33.33
N SER A 528 13.50 38.84 33.34
CA SER A 528 13.27 40.14 33.97
C SER A 528 13.71 40.14 35.43
N GLU A 529 13.30 39.14 36.20
CA GLU A 529 13.62 39.02 37.62
C GLU A 529 15.12 38.79 37.88
N VAL A 530 15.82 38.14 36.96
CA VAL A 530 17.28 37.94 37.02
C VAL A 530 18.01 39.25 36.81
N VAL A 531 17.57 40.04 35.81
CA VAL A 531 18.14 41.36 35.49
C VAL A 531 17.82 42.37 36.58
N ASP A 532 16.60 42.38 37.10
CA ASP A 532 16.18 43.26 38.21
C ASP A 532 16.93 42.98 39.51
N ALA A 533 17.35 41.73 39.70
CA ALA A 533 18.22 41.33 40.82
C ALA A 533 19.70 41.70 40.59
N GLY A 534 20.05 42.28 39.44
CA GLY A 534 21.39 42.74 39.11
C GLY A 534 22.31 41.66 38.54
N PHE A 535 21.78 40.54 38.10
CA PHE A 535 22.51 39.47 37.43
C PHE A 535 22.37 39.55 35.91
N LYS A 536 23.23 38.84 35.20
CA LYS A 536 23.12 38.66 33.76
C LYS A 536 22.35 37.38 33.45
N PRO A 537 21.67 37.30 32.28
CA PRO A 537 21.04 36.06 31.82
C PRO A 537 22.00 34.86 31.79
N SER A 538 23.29 35.10 31.46
CA SER A 538 24.34 34.09 31.47
C SER A 538 24.72 33.56 32.86
N ASP A 539 24.28 34.23 33.94
CA ASP A 539 24.54 33.77 35.31
C ASP A 539 23.50 32.73 35.79
N ILE A 540 22.40 32.52 35.03
CA ILE A 540 21.43 31.43 35.24
C ILE A 540 22.15 30.10 35.06
N VAL A 541 21.94 29.19 36.04
CA VAL A 541 22.54 27.85 35.94
C VAL A 541 21.61 26.92 35.17
N VAL A 542 22.09 26.46 34.03
CA VAL A 542 21.43 25.40 33.26
C VAL A 542 22.01 24.06 33.68
N ARG A 543 21.16 23.13 34.13
CA ARG A 543 21.59 21.81 34.59
C ARG A 543 20.79 20.71 33.88
N VAL A 544 21.48 19.81 33.24
CA VAL A 544 20.88 18.56 32.67
C VAL A 544 20.95 17.48 33.76
N ASP A 545 19.80 17.10 34.28
CA ASP A 545 19.68 16.08 35.31
C ASP A 545 19.58 14.66 34.73
N ARG A 546 19.09 14.52 33.50
CA ARG A 546 19.02 13.29 32.76
C ARG A 546 19.01 13.59 31.23
N ASP A 547 19.72 12.79 30.50
CA ASP A 547 19.60 12.69 29.05
C ASP A 547 19.42 11.21 28.68
N GLN A 548 18.23 10.84 28.21
CA GLN A 548 17.90 9.47 27.84
C GLN A 548 18.70 8.99 26.63
N ALA A 549 19.14 9.87 25.74
CA ALA A 549 19.97 9.52 24.59
C ALA A 549 21.26 8.79 25.01
N THR A 550 21.80 9.12 26.19
CA THR A 550 23.00 8.44 26.74
C THR A 550 22.79 6.96 27.08
N MET A 551 21.55 6.49 27.08
CA MET A 551 21.20 5.09 27.37
C MET A 551 21.21 4.22 26.12
N TYR A 552 21.34 4.80 24.93
CA TYR A 552 21.30 4.10 23.66
C TYR A 552 22.70 3.93 23.07
N ASP A 553 23.03 2.70 22.69
CA ASP A 553 24.37 2.39 22.15
C ASP A 553 24.63 3.10 20.83
N GLY A 554 25.73 3.81 20.76
CA GLY A 554 26.19 4.53 19.56
C GLY A 554 25.33 5.73 19.16
N VAL A 555 24.41 6.18 20.01
CA VAL A 555 23.62 7.40 19.80
C VAL A 555 24.31 8.59 20.45
N THR A 556 24.36 9.70 19.71
CA THR A 556 24.97 10.94 20.20
C THR A 556 24.08 11.60 21.27
N PRO A 557 24.63 11.96 22.45
CA PRO A 557 23.87 12.63 23.50
C PRO A 557 23.29 13.98 23.04
N ALA A 558 22.25 14.44 23.74
CA ALA A 558 21.67 15.76 23.56
C ALA A 558 22.72 16.86 23.75
N GLN A 559 22.68 17.85 22.89
CA GLN A 559 23.50 19.07 23.00
C GLN A 559 22.61 20.21 23.48
N VAL A 560 22.98 20.83 24.60
CA VAL A 560 22.22 21.96 25.16
C VAL A 560 23.01 23.26 24.88
N SER A 561 22.32 24.22 24.25
CA SER A 561 22.94 25.52 23.93
C SER A 561 23.23 26.37 25.18
N GLU A 562 24.07 27.39 25.03
CA GLU A 562 24.09 28.50 25.96
C GLU A 562 22.74 29.24 25.91
N ILE A 563 22.44 30.01 26.99
CA ILE A 563 21.26 30.85 27.06
C ILE A 563 21.36 31.96 26.03
N THR A 564 20.42 31.98 25.11
CA THR A 564 20.44 32.86 23.92
C THR A 564 19.24 33.80 23.97
N GLN A 565 19.49 35.09 23.69
CA GLN A 565 18.42 36.09 23.61
C GLN A 565 17.57 35.86 22.38
N TYR A 566 16.26 35.76 22.56
CA TYR A 566 15.28 35.74 21.47
C TYR A 566 14.87 37.18 21.12
N LYS A 567 14.24 37.87 22.10
CA LYS A 567 13.79 39.25 21.96
C LYS A 567 13.48 39.86 23.29
N ASP A 568 13.89 41.12 23.53
CA ASP A 568 13.68 41.85 24.77
C ASP A 568 14.19 41.02 25.97
N ASN A 569 13.33 40.70 26.96
CA ASN A 569 13.67 39.87 28.13
C ASN A 569 13.39 38.38 27.90
N ILE A 570 12.92 37.97 26.69
CA ILE A 570 12.70 36.57 26.38
C ILE A 570 14.00 35.96 25.86
N TYR A 571 14.42 34.89 26.52
CA TYR A 571 15.58 34.09 26.15
C TYR A 571 15.14 32.64 25.94
N TYR A 572 16.01 31.82 25.38
CA TYR A 572 15.78 30.40 25.20
C TYR A 572 17.04 29.58 25.44
N ILE A 573 16.83 28.32 25.69
CA ILE A 573 17.80 27.23 25.52
C ILE A 573 17.32 26.34 24.40
N GLU A 574 18.25 25.83 23.61
CA GLU A 574 17.98 24.88 22.53
C GLU A 574 18.60 23.53 22.86
N ILE A 575 17.82 22.49 22.79
CA ILE A 575 18.26 21.12 22.93
C ILE A 575 18.28 20.49 21.55
N THR A 576 19.46 20.05 21.09
CA THR A 576 19.67 19.48 19.76
C THR A 576 20.04 18.01 19.87
N TYR A 577 19.40 17.19 19.07
CA TYR A 577 19.72 15.80 18.83
C TYR A 577 20.31 15.62 17.42
N PRO A 578 21.65 15.46 17.33
CA PRO A 578 22.30 15.25 16.04
C PRO A 578 21.94 13.92 15.37
N ASP A 579 21.63 12.89 16.19
CA ASP A 579 21.34 11.53 15.77
C ASP A 579 19.83 11.27 15.86
N GLY A 580 19.18 10.95 14.74
CA GLY A 580 17.74 10.70 14.66
C GLY A 580 17.27 9.46 15.43
N ARG A 581 18.19 8.54 15.74
CA ARG A 581 17.86 7.34 16.51
C ARG A 581 17.53 7.61 17.98
N VAL A 582 17.58 8.85 18.42
CA VAL A 582 17.12 9.24 19.79
C VAL A 582 15.63 8.99 19.96
N ALA A 583 14.83 9.17 18.91
CA ALA A 583 13.38 8.95 18.95
C ALA A 583 12.92 8.24 17.66
N MET A 584 12.78 6.92 17.76
CA MET A 584 12.36 6.04 16.64
C MET A 584 11.00 5.42 16.97
N PRO A 585 9.98 5.54 16.09
CA PRO A 585 8.67 4.93 16.33
C PRO A 585 8.68 3.41 16.01
N VAL A 586 9.52 2.64 16.72
CA VAL A 586 9.75 1.21 16.49
C VAL A 586 9.38 0.31 17.67
N SER A 587 9.24 0.87 18.87
CA SER A 587 8.80 0.11 20.06
C SER A 587 8.33 1.05 21.16
N GLU A 588 7.69 0.49 22.20
CA GLU A 588 7.27 1.28 23.35
C GLU A 588 8.45 2.02 23.99
N GLY A 589 8.31 3.32 24.13
CA GLY A 589 9.32 4.22 24.71
C GLY A 589 10.47 4.60 23.78
N ARG A 590 10.66 3.94 22.62
CA ARG A 590 11.68 4.33 21.64
C ARG A 590 11.22 5.50 20.75
N ASN A 591 9.94 5.75 20.65
CA ASN A 591 9.39 6.91 19.95
C ASN A 591 9.55 8.23 20.72
N GLN A 592 10.15 8.20 21.92
CA GLN A 592 10.39 9.37 22.76
C GLN A 592 11.81 9.35 23.33
N CYS A 593 12.38 10.55 23.53
CA CYS A 593 13.63 10.74 24.26
C CYS A 593 13.46 11.85 25.31
N GLU A 594 13.66 11.51 26.59
CA GLU A 594 13.52 12.43 27.71
C GLU A 594 14.83 13.17 28.01
N THR A 595 14.78 14.50 28.03
CA THR A 595 15.78 15.34 28.67
C THR A 595 15.16 16.00 29.92
N MET A 596 15.74 15.73 31.08
CA MET A 596 15.37 16.46 32.33
C MET A 596 16.32 17.63 32.50
N LEU A 597 15.75 18.82 32.57
CA LEU A 597 16.48 20.07 32.60
C LEU A 597 16.04 20.93 33.77
N ALA A 598 16.98 21.64 34.40
CA ALA A 598 16.68 22.66 35.42
C ALA A 598 17.30 24.01 35.02
N LEU A 599 16.47 25.05 35.09
CA LEU A 599 16.90 26.46 35.10
C LEU A 599 16.89 26.95 36.53
N VAL A 600 18.06 27.37 37.04
CA VAL A 600 18.23 27.73 38.45
C VAL A 600 18.70 29.18 38.54
N PHE A 601 18.07 29.93 39.43
CA PHE A 601 18.41 31.33 39.70
C PHE A 601 19.90 31.49 40.03
N PRO A 602 20.55 32.58 39.60
CA PRO A 602 21.98 32.79 39.83
C PRO A 602 22.41 32.59 41.29
N ASN A 603 23.54 31.93 41.48
CA ASN A 603 24.10 31.57 42.79
C ASN A 603 23.16 30.75 43.68
N TYR A 604 22.15 30.05 43.09
CA TYR A 604 21.14 29.28 43.81
C TYR A 604 20.30 30.13 44.81
N GLN A 605 20.14 31.41 44.49
CA GLN A 605 19.31 32.33 45.31
C GLN A 605 17.82 32.15 44.92
N THR A 606 16.98 32.94 45.56
CA THR A 606 15.55 33.00 45.30
C THR A 606 15.21 34.24 44.50
N GLY A 607 14.24 34.13 43.57
CA GLY A 607 13.78 35.22 42.72
C GLY A 607 13.14 34.75 41.41
N TRP A 608 13.24 33.46 41.10
CA TRP A 608 12.66 32.89 39.85
C TRP A 608 11.14 32.95 39.89
N ASP A 609 10.55 33.40 38.78
CA ASP A 609 9.10 33.38 38.51
C ASP A 609 8.78 32.66 37.19
N ALA A 610 8.55 31.35 37.24
CA ALA A 610 8.23 30.57 36.05
C ALA A 610 6.83 30.90 35.46
N SER A 611 6.03 31.74 36.09
CA SER A 611 4.68 32.08 35.59
C SER A 611 4.72 33.07 34.41
N ASN A 612 5.83 33.78 34.20
CA ASN A 612 6.06 34.71 33.11
C ASN A 612 6.80 34.02 31.96
N ASP A 613 7.30 32.79 32.10
CA ASP A 613 7.99 32.04 31.10
C ASP A 613 7.04 31.60 29.98
N TYR A 614 7.33 31.93 28.71
CA TYR A 614 6.47 31.61 27.57
C TYR A 614 6.20 30.11 27.44
N SER A 615 7.24 29.29 27.48
CA SER A 615 7.11 27.84 27.33
C SER A 615 6.56 27.11 28.57
N ASN A 616 6.50 27.81 29.70
CA ASN A 616 5.97 27.23 30.97
C ASN A 616 4.43 27.34 31.02
N GLN A 617 3.83 28.23 30.24
CA GLN A 617 2.39 28.36 30.18
C GLN A 617 1.78 27.03 29.70
N ASP A 618 0.68 26.64 30.28
CA ASP A 618 -0.05 25.40 29.99
C ASP A 618 0.61 24.09 30.44
N LEU A 619 1.83 24.13 31.01
CA LEU A 619 2.44 22.93 31.57
C LEU A 619 1.81 22.54 32.91
N LEU A 620 1.80 21.25 33.19
CA LEU A 620 1.28 20.69 34.45
C LEU A 620 2.41 20.42 35.45
N ASP A 621 2.17 20.75 36.72
CA ASP A 621 3.05 20.35 37.81
C ASP A 621 2.99 18.84 38.03
N TYR A 622 4.15 18.24 38.29
CA TYR A 622 4.23 16.84 38.68
C TYR A 622 3.54 16.60 40.02
N THR A 623 2.58 15.69 40.02
CA THR A 623 1.96 15.19 41.25
C THR A 623 2.27 13.70 41.41
N PRO A 624 2.75 13.23 42.57
CA PRO A 624 3.17 11.84 42.79
C PRO A 624 2.05 10.79 42.72
N SER A 625 0.80 11.19 42.61
CA SER A 625 -0.37 10.30 42.60
C SER A 625 -1.26 10.57 41.38
N GLY A 626 -1.53 9.54 40.56
CA GLY A 626 -2.45 9.57 39.43
C GLY A 626 -1.76 9.78 38.11
N ASP A 627 -2.50 10.29 37.10
CA ASP A 627 -2.08 10.46 35.69
C ASP A 627 -0.97 11.49 35.43
N SER A 628 -0.36 11.98 36.51
CA SER A 628 0.71 13.00 36.53
C SER A 628 2.05 12.54 35.93
N THR A 629 2.13 11.33 35.36
CA THR A 629 3.29 10.86 34.59
C THR A 629 3.23 11.27 33.11
N LYS A 630 2.08 11.80 32.67
CA LYS A 630 1.91 12.25 31.29
C LYS A 630 2.32 13.71 31.15
N GLY A 631 3.16 14.00 30.17
CA GLY A 631 3.45 15.35 29.72
C GLY A 631 2.28 15.98 28.99
N VAL A 632 2.33 17.29 28.80
CA VAL A 632 1.42 18.06 27.95
C VAL A 632 2.14 18.40 26.65
N VAL A 633 1.48 18.24 25.52
CA VAL A 633 1.94 18.79 24.25
C VAL A 633 1.49 20.24 24.18
N THR A 634 2.44 21.16 24.03
CA THR A 634 2.16 22.60 23.89
C THR A 634 2.84 23.14 22.64
N ASP A 635 2.20 24.05 21.94
CA ASP A 635 2.78 24.77 20.81
C ASP A 635 3.82 25.83 21.24
N LYS A 636 3.98 26.08 22.55
CA LYS A 636 4.96 27.03 23.10
C LYS A 636 6.36 26.45 23.32
N ILE A 637 6.55 25.15 23.04
CA ILE A 637 7.85 24.52 22.90
C ILE A 637 8.02 24.15 21.44
N THR A 638 8.82 24.94 20.73
CA THR A 638 8.97 24.84 19.28
C THR A 638 9.97 23.76 18.88
N VAL A 639 9.68 23.03 17.80
CA VAL A 639 10.57 22.00 17.25
C VAL A 639 11.10 22.42 15.88
N TYR A 640 12.38 22.14 15.66
CA TYR A 640 13.09 22.47 14.45
C TYR A 640 13.76 21.25 13.85
N GLN A 641 13.79 21.19 12.53
CA GLN A 641 14.63 20.27 11.77
C GLN A 641 15.65 21.08 10.97
N ASN A 642 16.93 20.79 11.14
CA ASN A 642 18.01 21.55 10.49
C ASN A 642 17.86 23.08 10.66
N GLY A 643 17.36 23.52 11.82
CA GLY A 643 17.12 24.93 12.17
C GLY A 643 15.85 25.54 11.55
N LYS A 644 15.05 24.80 10.78
CA LYS A 644 13.74 25.23 10.26
C LYS A 644 12.64 24.84 11.27
N LEU A 645 11.78 25.80 11.62
CA LEU A 645 10.63 25.56 12.49
C LEU A 645 9.63 24.60 11.80
N ILE A 646 9.29 23.49 12.50
CA ILE A 646 8.35 22.48 11.99
C ILE A 646 7.15 22.25 12.90
N PHE A 647 7.23 22.64 14.18
CA PHE A 647 6.14 22.55 15.14
C PHE A 647 6.19 23.68 16.15
N GLY A 648 5.01 24.14 16.57
CA GLY A 648 4.82 25.13 17.62
C GLY A 648 4.79 26.58 17.12
N THR A 649 4.69 27.49 18.07
CA THR A 649 4.60 28.96 17.84
C THR A 649 5.72 29.66 18.61
N GLU A 650 6.53 30.44 17.94
CA GLU A 650 7.56 31.27 18.61
C GLU A 650 6.93 32.44 19.40
N PRO A 651 7.61 33.02 20.39
CA PRO A 651 7.03 34.10 21.22
C PRO A 651 6.55 35.34 20.45
N ASP A 652 7.00 35.57 19.22
CA ASP A 652 6.53 36.68 18.37
C ASP A 652 5.36 36.30 17.45
N GLY A 653 4.85 35.06 17.56
CA GLY A 653 3.73 34.54 16.78
C GLY A 653 4.14 33.82 15.49
N THR A 654 5.44 33.63 15.24
CA THR A 654 5.91 32.85 14.07
C THR A 654 5.51 31.38 14.21
N THR A 655 4.89 30.81 13.19
CA THR A 655 4.46 29.43 13.09
C THR A 655 5.19 28.72 11.94
N PRO A 656 5.19 27.37 11.88
CA PRO A 656 5.70 26.63 10.73
C PRO A 656 5.08 27.10 9.41
N ASP A 657 5.89 27.16 8.38
CA ASP A 657 5.43 27.48 7.02
C ASP A 657 4.74 26.24 6.44
N VAL A 658 3.42 26.19 6.50
CA VAL A 658 2.58 25.05 6.02
C VAL A 658 2.58 24.94 4.48
N ASP A 659 2.96 25.99 3.76
CA ASP A 659 2.94 25.98 2.29
C ASP A 659 4.22 25.38 1.65
N ASN A 660 5.16 24.94 2.47
CA ASN A 660 6.43 24.42 1.97
C ASN A 660 6.86 23.15 2.76
N PRO A 661 6.37 21.95 2.38
CA PRO A 661 6.87 20.71 2.98
C PRO A 661 8.40 20.67 2.86
N ILE A 662 9.08 20.07 3.84
CA ILE A 662 10.54 19.94 3.83
C ILE A 662 10.91 19.02 2.67
N VAL A 663 11.11 19.63 1.52
CA VAL A 663 11.74 18.98 0.40
C VAL A 663 13.21 19.32 0.54
N THR A 664 14.02 18.40 1.02
CA THR A 664 15.47 18.60 1.11
C THR A 664 16.02 18.71 -0.32
N THR A 665 16.28 19.93 -0.77
CA THR A 665 16.82 20.17 -2.11
C THR A 665 18.09 19.36 -2.30
N GLY A 666 18.09 18.46 -3.29
CA GLY A 666 19.21 17.57 -3.54
C GLY A 666 19.03 16.13 -3.04
N ASP A 667 18.01 15.85 -2.25
CA ASP A 667 17.61 14.48 -1.90
C ASP A 667 16.59 13.98 -2.95
N LEU A 668 17.14 13.34 -3.99
CA LEU A 668 16.37 12.95 -5.16
C LEU A 668 15.71 11.57 -5.03
N ASN A 669 16.16 10.77 -4.05
CA ASN A 669 15.59 9.48 -3.76
C ASN A 669 14.69 9.50 -2.51
N SER A 670 14.57 10.68 -1.87
CA SER A 670 13.74 10.89 -0.66
C SER A 670 14.12 9.96 0.51
N ASP A 671 15.43 9.62 0.62
CA ASP A 671 15.94 8.80 1.72
C ASP A 671 16.38 9.62 2.94
N GLY A 672 16.13 10.93 2.92
CA GLY A 672 16.53 11.88 3.97
C GLY A 672 18.00 12.27 3.93
N LYS A 673 18.79 11.84 2.94
CA LYS A 673 20.22 12.09 2.84
C LYS A 673 20.58 12.60 1.45
N VAL A 674 21.35 13.68 1.39
CA VAL A 674 21.94 14.16 0.13
C VAL A 674 23.32 13.53 -0.05
N ASN A 675 23.43 12.56 -0.97
CA ASN A 675 24.62 11.75 -1.13
C ASN A 675 24.92 11.36 -2.61
N TYR A 676 25.85 10.44 -2.83
CA TYR A 676 26.20 9.99 -4.17
C TYR A 676 25.10 9.26 -4.94
N LEU A 677 24.10 8.72 -4.25
CA LEU A 677 22.95 8.07 -4.92
C LEU A 677 22.09 9.12 -5.61
N ASP A 678 21.86 10.27 -4.96
CA ASP A 678 21.14 11.39 -5.55
C ASP A 678 21.88 11.98 -6.76
N LEU A 679 23.19 12.10 -6.64
CA LEU A 679 24.04 12.54 -7.75
C LEU A 679 23.96 11.57 -8.95
N LEU A 680 23.82 10.28 -8.69
CA LEU A 680 23.63 9.27 -9.73
C LEU A 680 22.26 9.39 -10.38
N LEU A 681 21.21 9.61 -9.58
CA LEU A 681 19.83 9.82 -10.08
C LEU A 681 19.73 11.07 -10.93
N LEU A 682 20.31 12.20 -10.47
CA LEU A 682 20.35 13.43 -11.24
C LEU A 682 21.04 13.25 -12.60
N LYS A 683 22.15 12.53 -12.62
CA LYS A 683 22.86 12.19 -13.88
C LYS A 683 22.02 11.31 -14.80
N LYS A 684 21.32 10.31 -14.26
CA LYS A 684 20.41 9.46 -15.02
C LYS A 684 19.26 10.28 -15.60
N HIS A 685 18.71 11.23 -14.83
CA HIS A 685 17.66 12.12 -15.30
C HIS A 685 18.12 12.98 -16.51
N ILE A 686 19.27 13.63 -16.39
CA ILE A 686 19.83 14.46 -17.48
C ILE A 686 20.13 13.63 -18.73
N LEU A 687 20.51 12.36 -18.57
CA LEU A 687 20.74 11.42 -19.67
C LEU A 687 19.45 10.81 -20.23
N GLY A 688 18.28 11.16 -19.68
CA GLY A 688 16.98 10.61 -20.10
C GLY A 688 16.74 9.14 -19.71
N VAL A 689 17.55 8.61 -18.78
CA VAL A 689 17.45 7.21 -18.30
C VAL A 689 16.43 7.05 -17.18
N SER A 690 16.26 8.09 -16.35
CA SER A 690 15.25 8.15 -15.31
C SER A 690 14.71 9.57 -15.20
N LYS A 691 13.56 9.73 -14.53
CA LYS A 691 13.03 11.06 -14.20
C LYS A 691 13.18 11.29 -12.70
N VAL A 692 13.46 12.51 -12.29
CA VAL A 692 13.43 12.98 -10.91
C VAL A 692 12.57 14.23 -10.81
N SER A 693 12.03 14.51 -9.64
CA SER A 693 11.25 15.72 -9.39
C SER A 693 12.10 16.98 -9.66
N THR A 694 11.65 17.83 -10.56
CA THR A 694 12.34 19.10 -10.88
C THR A 694 12.42 20.01 -9.66
N LYS A 695 11.45 19.92 -8.74
CA LYS A 695 11.41 20.72 -7.50
C LYS A 695 12.59 20.41 -6.56
N VAL A 696 13.08 19.17 -6.57
CA VAL A 696 14.21 18.70 -5.75
C VAL A 696 15.53 18.78 -6.49
N ALA A 697 15.48 18.64 -7.81
CA ALA A 697 16.63 18.51 -8.70
C ALA A 697 17.16 19.84 -9.24
N ASP A 698 16.35 20.90 -9.23
CA ASP A 698 16.78 22.26 -9.59
C ASP A 698 17.42 22.92 -8.36
N LEU A 699 18.73 22.69 -8.21
CA LEU A 699 19.50 23.17 -7.06
C LEU A 699 19.91 24.64 -7.18
N ASN A 700 19.82 25.22 -8.37
CA ASN A 700 20.19 26.62 -8.59
C ASN A 700 18.98 27.55 -8.74
N GLY A 701 17.76 27.01 -8.79
CA GLY A 701 16.50 27.76 -8.87
C GLY A 701 16.23 28.41 -10.23
N ASP A 702 16.90 27.94 -11.31
CA ASP A 702 16.74 28.50 -12.65
C ASP A 702 15.60 27.88 -13.46
N SER A 703 14.85 26.97 -12.84
CA SER A 703 13.74 26.18 -13.40
C SER A 703 14.14 25.18 -14.49
N LEU A 704 15.44 24.87 -14.61
CA LEU A 704 15.99 23.90 -15.55
C LEU A 704 16.86 22.88 -14.82
N VAL A 705 16.56 21.60 -14.96
CA VAL A 705 17.42 20.54 -14.41
C VAL A 705 18.49 20.17 -15.45
N ASN A 706 19.74 20.53 -15.16
CA ASN A 706 20.85 20.41 -16.10
C ASN A 706 22.20 20.16 -15.40
N ILE A 707 23.32 20.28 -16.14
CA ILE A 707 24.65 19.99 -15.61
C ILE A 707 25.06 20.94 -14.45
N ASN A 708 24.47 22.13 -14.36
CA ASN A 708 24.77 23.07 -13.27
C ASN A 708 24.25 22.52 -11.94
N ASP A 709 23.12 21.86 -11.96
CA ASP A 709 22.55 21.20 -10.76
C ASP A 709 23.40 20.01 -10.32
N VAL A 710 23.98 19.27 -11.25
CA VAL A 710 24.96 18.21 -10.94
C VAL A 710 26.19 18.80 -10.22
N LEU A 711 26.65 19.96 -10.63
CA LEU A 711 27.78 20.62 -9.98
C LEU A 711 27.41 21.11 -8.58
N ASN A 712 26.24 21.72 -8.44
CA ASN A 712 25.71 22.18 -7.15
C ASN A 712 25.48 21.01 -6.18
N LEU A 713 24.89 19.91 -6.65
CA LEU A 713 24.68 18.73 -5.84
C LEU A 713 25.99 18.08 -5.40
N LYS A 714 26.97 18.01 -6.31
CA LYS A 714 28.30 17.52 -5.97
C LYS A 714 28.98 18.39 -4.93
N ASP A 715 28.88 19.71 -5.05
CA ASP A 715 29.46 20.65 -4.08
C ASP A 715 28.75 20.53 -2.71
N LEU A 716 27.43 20.31 -2.71
CA LEU A 716 26.65 20.04 -1.50
C LEU A 716 27.09 18.76 -0.80
N ILE A 717 27.29 17.68 -1.55
CA ILE A 717 27.77 16.38 -1.01
C ILE A 717 29.20 16.45 -0.47
N LEU A 718 30.07 17.28 -1.04
CA LEU A 718 31.47 17.39 -0.62
C LEU A 718 31.66 18.31 0.60
N ASN A 719 30.68 19.17 0.88
CA ASN A 719 30.73 20.14 1.98
C ASN A 719 29.90 19.67 3.22
N ASN A 720 29.10 18.60 3.08
CA ASN A 720 28.47 17.85 4.17
C ASN A 720 29.32 16.64 4.57
#